data_f95d8def17e53772406181a3b1822800
#
_entry.id   f95d8def17e53772406181a3b1822800
#
_cell.length_a   1.000
_cell.length_b   1.000
_cell.length_c   1.000
_cell.angle_alpha   90.00
_cell.angle_beta   90.00
_cell.angle_gamma   90.00
#
_symmetry.space_group_name_H-M   'P 1'
#
loop_
_entity.id
_entity.type
_entity.pdbx_description
1 polymer ?
#
loop_
_entity_poly.entity_id
_entity_poly.type
_entity_poly.pdbx_seq_one_letter_code
_entity_poly.pdbx_strand_id
1 'polypeptide(L)'
;LALIDNPELSIDELMQFIPGPDFPTAAIINGRAGIIEAYRTGRGRIYMRARSMIEDIDKVGGRQQIVITELPYQLNKARLIEKIAELVKEKKLEGITELRDESDKDGMRVVIELRRGEVPEVILNNLYAQTQLQSVFGINIVALIDGRPRILNLKDLLEAFVRHRREVVTRRTVFELRKARERGHILEGQAVALSNIDPVIALIKASPTPSEAKEALISTPWESTAVVAMVERAGADSCRPENLDPQYGLRDGKYFLSPEQAQAILELRLHRLTGLEHEKLLAEYQEILNQIGELIRILNSAVRLMEVIREELEVIRAEYGDVRRTEILDHRLDLTLGDMIPEEERVVTISHGGYAKTQPLAAYQAQRRGGKGKSATGVKDEDYIAHLLVANSHTTLLLFSSKGKVYWLKTYEIPEASRAARGRPLVNLLPLDEGEYITTMLPVEEYTEGHFIFMATANGTVKKTPLEAFSRQRSVGLIALELDEGDVLISAAITDGEREVMLFSDGGKVTRFKESDVRAMGRTARGVRGMRLPEGQKLISMLIPEEGSQILTASARGYGKRTAISEFPEYKRGGQGVIAMVSNERNGRLVGAVQVQDGEEIMLISDQGTLVRTRVDEVSSLGRNTQGVTLIKLASDETLVGLERVQEPSEVEGDELEGEGEGGAEFDVEAIHDGADDEQPLEAGADEEPQE
;
A
#
# COMPACT_ATOMS: atom_id res chain seq x y z
N LEU A 1 -16.72 24.77 14.98
CA LEU A 1 -17.79 24.69 15.99
C LEU A 1 -17.32 23.92 17.22
N ALA A 2 -16.92 22.66 17.14
CA ALA A 2 -16.52 21.85 18.29
C ALA A 2 -15.49 22.52 19.22
N LEU A 3 -14.49 23.22 18.64
CA LEU A 3 -13.49 23.97 19.42
C LEU A 3 -14.05 25.20 20.11
N ILE A 4 -15.14 25.80 19.60
CA ILE A 4 -15.88 26.88 20.26
C ILE A 4 -16.58 26.34 21.49
N ASP A 5 -17.18 25.16 21.39
CA ASP A 5 -17.93 24.52 22.48
C ASP A 5 -16.99 23.98 23.56
N ASN A 6 -15.83 23.45 23.18
CA ASN A 6 -14.82 22.94 24.09
C ASN A 6 -13.39 23.32 23.62
N PRO A 7 -12.80 24.39 24.17
CA PRO A 7 -11.44 24.82 23.81
C PRO A 7 -10.32 23.81 24.18
N GLU A 8 -10.61 22.90 25.11
CA GLU A 8 -9.62 21.92 25.59
C GLU A 8 -9.49 20.65 24.72
N LEU A 9 -10.23 20.57 23.61
CA LEU A 9 -10.14 19.45 22.70
C LEU A 9 -8.71 19.22 22.24
N SER A 10 -8.27 17.97 22.31
CA SER A 10 -7.00 17.50 21.76
C SER A 10 -7.04 17.43 20.23
N ILE A 11 -5.88 17.33 19.59
CA ILE A 11 -5.79 17.15 18.13
C ILE A 11 -6.49 15.87 17.70
N ASP A 12 -6.34 14.79 18.46
CA ASP A 12 -6.94 13.48 18.13
C ASP A 12 -8.49 13.53 18.21
N GLU A 13 -9.05 14.28 19.15
CA GLU A 13 -10.50 14.52 19.20
C GLU A 13 -10.98 15.42 18.06
N LEU A 14 -10.21 16.45 17.69
CA LEU A 14 -10.50 17.29 16.53
C LEU A 14 -10.46 16.51 15.21
N MET A 15 -9.63 15.47 15.12
CA MET A 15 -9.57 14.58 13.95
C MET A 15 -10.83 13.72 13.76
N GLN A 16 -11.72 13.61 14.76
CA GLN A 16 -13.04 13.00 14.58
C GLN A 16 -13.94 13.84 13.66
N PHE A 17 -13.74 15.16 13.66
CA PHE A 17 -14.47 16.10 12.79
C PHE A 17 -13.74 16.36 11.47
N ILE A 18 -12.40 16.35 11.48
CA ILE A 18 -11.54 16.56 10.30
C ILE A 18 -10.59 15.37 10.19
N PRO A 19 -11.05 14.22 9.65
CA PRO A 19 -10.25 12.99 9.64
C PRO A 19 -8.99 13.07 8.75
N GLY A 20 -8.96 14.02 7.82
CA GLY A 20 -7.83 14.25 6.92
C GLY A 20 -8.13 15.29 5.86
N PRO A 21 -7.17 15.63 5.01
CA PRO A 21 -7.39 16.52 3.87
C PRO A 21 -8.42 15.92 2.91
N ASP A 22 -9.14 16.77 2.22
CA ASP A 22 -10.09 16.41 1.18
C ASP A 22 -9.70 17.09 -0.13
N PHE A 23 -9.68 16.33 -1.22
CA PHE A 23 -9.23 16.82 -2.52
C PHE A 23 -10.38 16.91 -3.53
N PRO A 24 -10.42 17.95 -4.36
CA PRO A 24 -11.48 18.12 -5.37
C PRO A 24 -11.50 16.99 -6.41
N THR A 25 -10.37 16.31 -6.62
CA THR A 25 -10.22 15.15 -7.51
C THR A 25 -10.58 13.82 -6.86
N ALA A 26 -11.13 13.85 -5.63
CA ALA A 26 -11.45 12.66 -4.82
C ALA A 26 -10.21 11.75 -4.58
N ALA A 27 -10.14 10.57 -5.16
CA ALA A 27 -9.08 9.58 -5.00
C ALA A 27 -8.98 9.02 -3.56
N ILE A 28 -7.95 8.23 -3.28
CA ILE A 28 -7.79 7.46 -2.05
C ILE A 28 -6.50 7.88 -1.34
N ILE A 29 -6.59 8.18 -0.04
CA ILE A 29 -5.40 8.32 0.82
C ILE A 29 -5.07 6.96 1.42
N ASN A 30 -3.90 6.44 1.11
CA ASN A 30 -3.43 5.13 1.53
C ASN A 30 -2.70 5.21 2.88
N GLY A 31 -3.45 5.02 3.97
CA GLY A 31 -2.97 5.04 5.36
C GLY A 31 -3.06 6.40 6.06
N ARG A 32 -3.33 6.38 7.36
CA ARG A 32 -3.57 7.58 8.19
C ARG A 32 -2.32 8.16 8.87
N ALA A 33 -1.22 7.42 8.91
CA ALA A 33 -0.03 7.81 9.69
C ALA A 33 0.50 9.22 9.32
N GLY A 34 0.58 9.51 8.01
CA GLY A 34 1.03 10.81 7.52
C GLY A 34 0.06 11.96 7.80
N ILE A 35 -1.25 11.68 7.93
CA ILE A 35 -2.25 12.67 8.34
C ILE A 35 -2.05 13.02 9.81
N ILE A 36 -1.92 12.00 10.68
CA ILE A 36 -1.71 12.16 12.11
C ILE A 36 -0.45 12.99 12.37
N GLU A 37 0.64 12.65 11.69
CA GLU A 37 1.90 13.40 11.76
C GLU A 37 1.70 14.87 11.34
N ALA A 38 1.04 15.11 10.19
CA ALA A 38 0.80 16.44 9.67
C ALA A 38 -0.06 17.28 10.62
N TYR A 39 -1.11 16.73 11.20
CA TYR A 39 -2.00 17.43 12.10
C TYR A 39 -1.38 17.74 13.46
N ARG A 40 -0.41 16.92 13.90
CA ARG A 40 0.33 17.18 15.15
C ARG A 40 1.51 18.12 14.97
N THR A 41 2.18 18.11 13.81
CA THR A 41 3.45 18.84 13.59
C THR A 41 3.34 19.97 12.57
N GLY A 42 2.27 20.02 11.80
CA GLY A 42 2.11 20.90 10.64
C GLY A 42 2.75 20.38 9.35
N ARG A 43 3.46 19.23 9.39
CA ARG A 43 4.09 18.60 8.23
C ARG A 43 3.88 17.09 8.25
N GLY A 44 3.63 16.50 7.08
CA GLY A 44 3.48 15.06 6.93
C GLY A 44 3.48 14.63 5.48
N ARG A 45 3.58 13.33 5.24
CA ARG A 45 3.54 12.73 3.90
C ARG A 45 2.40 11.74 3.84
N ILE A 46 1.51 11.92 2.87
CA ILE A 46 0.44 10.98 2.56
C ILE A 46 0.65 10.37 1.18
N TYR A 47 0.14 9.18 1.00
CA TYR A 47 0.17 8.47 -0.26
C TYR A 47 -1.21 8.55 -0.89
N MET A 48 -1.30 9.20 -2.05
CA MET A 48 -2.52 9.31 -2.84
C MET A 48 -2.54 8.20 -3.87
N ARG A 49 -3.64 7.44 -3.95
CA ARG A 49 -3.90 6.44 -5.00
C ARG A 49 -5.07 6.84 -5.86
N ALA A 50 -4.98 6.57 -7.14
CA ALA A 50 -6.10 6.61 -8.05
C ALA A 50 -7.20 5.62 -7.61
N ARG A 51 -8.46 5.96 -7.84
CA ARG A 51 -9.56 5.00 -7.73
C ARG A 51 -9.65 4.22 -9.03
N SER A 52 -9.58 2.91 -8.91
CA SER A 52 -9.70 1.98 -10.02
C SER A 52 -10.72 0.90 -9.73
N MET A 53 -11.30 0.34 -10.77
CA MET A 53 -12.18 -0.83 -10.72
C MET A 53 -11.79 -1.79 -11.85
N ILE A 54 -12.05 -3.07 -11.65
CA ILE A 54 -11.83 -4.10 -12.65
C ILE A 54 -13.19 -4.44 -13.25
N GLU A 55 -13.28 -4.43 -14.57
CA GLU A 55 -14.48 -4.74 -15.33
C GLU A 55 -14.21 -5.87 -16.31
N ASP A 56 -15.17 -6.78 -16.49
CA ASP A 56 -15.13 -7.80 -17.53
C ASP A 56 -15.60 -7.21 -18.87
N ILE A 57 -14.77 -7.33 -19.92
CA ILE A 57 -15.12 -6.90 -21.28
C ILE A 57 -16.12 -7.87 -21.89
N ASP A 58 -15.88 -9.16 -21.77
CA ASP A 58 -16.67 -10.22 -22.37
C ASP A 58 -17.26 -11.15 -21.29
N LYS A 59 -18.55 -11.37 -21.28
CA LYS A 59 -19.23 -12.31 -20.36
C LYS A 59 -18.79 -13.77 -20.50
N VAL A 60 -18.16 -14.13 -21.62
CA VAL A 60 -17.78 -15.50 -21.98
C VAL A 60 -16.29 -15.62 -22.31
N GLY A 61 -15.59 -14.52 -22.56
CA GLY A 61 -14.22 -14.49 -23.09
C GLY A 61 -13.10 -14.38 -22.06
N GLY A 62 -13.39 -13.99 -20.82
CA GLY A 62 -12.40 -13.85 -19.74
C GLY A 62 -11.37 -12.72 -19.98
N ARG A 63 -11.64 -11.75 -20.86
CA ARG A 63 -10.86 -10.53 -20.95
C ARG A 63 -11.35 -9.50 -19.97
N GLN A 64 -10.42 -8.87 -19.27
CA GLN A 64 -10.70 -7.85 -18.24
C GLN A 64 -10.02 -6.53 -18.59
N GLN A 65 -10.55 -5.45 -18.01
CA GLN A 65 -10.00 -4.12 -18.13
C GLN A 65 -9.92 -3.45 -16.77
N ILE A 66 -8.91 -2.63 -16.58
CA ILE A 66 -8.78 -1.74 -15.43
C ILE A 66 -9.33 -0.38 -15.83
N VAL A 67 -10.32 0.11 -15.10
CA VAL A 67 -10.94 1.42 -15.31
C VAL A 67 -10.55 2.35 -14.20
N ILE A 68 -9.96 3.49 -14.53
CA ILE A 68 -9.54 4.52 -13.57
C ILE A 68 -10.56 5.66 -13.65
N THR A 69 -11.19 5.95 -12.51
CA THR A 69 -12.27 6.97 -12.41
C THR A 69 -11.86 8.21 -11.63
N GLU A 70 -10.82 8.12 -10.79
CA GLU A 70 -10.32 9.25 -10.00
C GLU A 70 -8.79 9.22 -9.97
N LEU A 71 -8.17 10.38 -10.04
CA LEU A 71 -6.71 10.55 -10.04
C LEU A 71 -6.22 11.30 -8.80
N PRO A 72 -4.98 11.02 -8.35
CA PRO A 72 -4.31 11.85 -7.34
C PRO A 72 -4.36 13.34 -7.71
N TYR A 73 -4.51 14.18 -6.71
CA TYR A 73 -4.54 15.63 -6.89
C TYR A 73 -3.27 16.16 -7.58
N GLN A 74 -3.44 17.11 -8.50
CA GLN A 74 -2.38 17.71 -9.34
C GLN A 74 -1.73 16.76 -10.36
N LEU A 75 -2.29 15.59 -10.59
CA LEU A 75 -1.82 14.70 -11.66
C LEU A 75 -2.44 15.09 -13.00
N ASN A 76 -1.60 15.25 -14.02
CA ASN A 76 -2.06 15.47 -15.40
C ASN A 76 -2.39 14.12 -16.06
N LYS A 77 -3.66 13.95 -16.49
CA LYS A 77 -4.18 12.72 -17.10
C LYS A 77 -3.41 12.34 -18.38
N ALA A 78 -3.19 13.28 -19.29
CA ALA A 78 -2.51 13.01 -20.56
C ALA A 78 -1.07 12.50 -20.33
N ARG A 79 -0.30 13.16 -19.47
CA ARG A 79 1.06 12.71 -19.12
C ARG A 79 1.09 11.35 -18.45
N LEU A 80 0.06 11.01 -17.67
CA LEU A 80 -0.07 9.69 -17.09
C LEU A 80 -0.25 8.63 -18.18
N ILE A 81 -1.16 8.88 -19.13
CA ILE A 81 -1.44 7.97 -20.24
C ILE A 81 -0.19 7.78 -21.12
N GLU A 82 0.49 8.86 -21.47
CA GLU A 82 1.78 8.81 -22.19
C GLU A 82 2.82 7.97 -21.44
N LYS A 83 2.92 8.16 -20.11
CA LYS A 83 3.88 7.40 -19.30
C LYS A 83 3.56 5.93 -19.25
N ILE A 84 2.29 5.54 -19.16
CA ILE A 84 1.86 4.13 -19.21
C ILE A 84 2.22 3.53 -20.58
N ALA A 85 1.90 4.23 -21.67
CA ALA A 85 2.23 3.79 -23.03
C ALA A 85 3.75 3.62 -23.26
N GLU A 86 4.56 4.53 -22.71
CA GLU A 86 6.03 4.41 -22.72
C GLU A 86 6.51 3.14 -22.04
N LEU A 87 6.01 2.87 -20.81
CA LEU A 87 6.39 1.67 -20.03
C LEU A 87 5.98 0.37 -20.73
N VAL A 88 4.83 0.36 -21.40
CA VAL A 88 4.39 -0.79 -22.24
C VAL A 88 5.32 -0.98 -23.42
N LYS A 89 5.68 0.10 -24.14
CA LYS A 89 6.63 0.07 -25.26
C LYS A 89 8.03 -0.41 -24.85
N GLU A 90 8.47 -0.01 -23.64
CA GLU A 90 9.75 -0.45 -23.06
C GLU A 90 9.70 -1.86 -22.46
N LYS A 91 8.56 -2.55 -22.54
CA LYS A 91 8.33 -3.89 -21.94
C LYS A 91 8.59 -3.93 -20.41
N LYS A 92 8.39 -2.82 -19.73
CA LYS A 92 8.41 -2.73 -18.26
C LYS A 92 7.06 -3.04 -17.64
N LEU A 93 5.99 -2.81 -18.38
CA LEU A 93 4.62 -3.23 -18.08
C LEU A 93 4.18 -4.17 -19.20
N GLU A 94 3.94 -5.42 -18.85
CA GLU A 94 3.43 -6.43 -19.77
C GLU A 94 1.96 -6.73 -19.47
N GLY A 95 1.26 -7.41 -20.39
CA GLY A 95 -0.14 -7.78 -20.19
C GLY A 95 -1.18 -6.74 -20.58
N ILE A 96 -0.78 -5.54 -21.03
CA ILE A 96 -1.69 -4.49 -21.53
C ILE A 96 -1.80 -4.58 -23.04
N THR A 97 -3.04 -4.62 -23.57
CA THR A 97 -3.33 -4.68 -25.02
C THR A 97 -3.73 -3.33 -25.59
N GLU A 98 -4.49 -2.53 -24.83
CA GLU A 98 -4.98 -1.24 -25.28
C GLU A 98 -5.09 -0.24 -24.14
N LEU A 99 -4.91 1.02 -24.41
CA LEU A 99 -5.01 2.14 -23.48
C LEU A 99 -5.84 3.24 -24.12
N ARG A 100 -7.00 3.57 -23.53
CA ARG A 100 -7.93 4.57 -24.05
C ARG A 100 -8.34 5.58 -23.00
N ASP A 101 -8.58 6.80 -23.42
CA ASP A 101 -9.25 7.84 -22.64
C ASP A 101 -10.72 7.94 -23.08
N GLU A 102 -11.62 7.45 -22.27
CA GLU A 102 -13.07 7.47 -22.49
C GLU A 102 -13.77 8.53 -21.62
N SER A 103 -13.01 9.51 -21.11
CA SER A 103 -13.57 10.56 -20.26
C SER A 103 -14.52 11.44 -21.05
N ASP A 104 -15.66 11.76 -20.44
CA ASP A 104 -16.70 12.62 -21.02
C ASP A 104 -17.26 13.61 -19.99
N LYS A 105 -18.41 14.23 -20.30
CA LYS A 105 -19.10 15.20 -19.42
C LYS A 105 -19.59 14.58 -18.10
N ASP A 106 -19.77 13.26 -18.06
CA ASP A 106 -20.30 12.53 -16.88
C ASP A 106 -19.17 12.13 -15.90
N GLY A 107 -17.90 12.18 -16.38
CA GLY A 107 -16.74 11.95 -15.52
C GLY A 107 -15.49 11.47 -16.24
N MET A 108 -14.47 11.27 -15.45
CA MET A 108 -13.21 10.71 -15.91
C MET A 108 -13.29 9.19 -16.03
N ARG A 109 -12.82 8.66 -17.16
CA ARG A 109 -12.74 7.23 -17.44
C ARG A 109 -11.51 6.92 -18.30
N VAL A 110 -10.45 6.41 -17.70
CA VAL A 110 -9.29 5.89 -18.42
C VAL A 110 -9.35 4.37 -18.36
N VAL A 111 -9.34 3.73 -19.53
CA VAL A 111 -9.50 2.29 -19.70
C VAL A 111 -8.19 1.66 -20.14
N ILE A 112 -7.77 0.62 -19.43
CA ILE A 112 -6.59 -0.18 -19.70
C ILE A 112 -7.05 -1.62 -19.94
N GLU A 113 -7.10 -2.06 -21.20
CA GLU A 113 -7.47 -3.42 -21.55
C GLU A 113 -6.30 -4.39 -21.32
N LEU A 114 -6.63 -5.55 -20.74
CA LEU A 114 -5.64 -6.56 -20.40
C LEU A 114 -5.64 -7.70 -21.42
N ARG A 115 -4.50 -8.35 -21.56
CA ARG A 115 -4.38 -9.60 -22.33
C ARG A 115 -5.16 -10.70 -21.61
N ARG A 116 -5.73 -11.62 -22.36
CA ARG A 116 -6.45 -12.78 -21.83
C ARG A 116 -5.54 -13.60 -20.93
N GLY A 117 -6.00 -13.92 -19.71
CA GLY A 117 -5.27 -14.74 -18.74
C GLY A 117 -4.34 -13.96 -17.82
N GLU A 118 -4.23 -12.64 -17.97
CA GLU A 118 -3.51 -11.79 -17.02
C GLU A 118 -4.31 -11.56 -15.75
N VAL A 119 -3.61 -11.34 -14.64
CA VAL A 119 -4.20 -11.04 -13.33
C VAL A 119 -4.26 -9.51 -13.16
N PRO A 120 -5.48 -8.90 -13.17
CA PRO A 120 -5.62 -7.45 -13.15
C PRO A 120 -4.98 -6.77 -11.94
N GLU A 121 -5.06 -7.41 -10.76
CA GLU A 121 -4.49 -6.91 -9.52
C GLU A 121 -2.97 -6.76 -9.60
N VAL A 122 -2.29 -7.72 -10.23
CA VAL A 122 -0.83 -7.69 -10.42
C VAL A 122 -0.45 -6.52 -11.32
N ILE A 123 -1.17 -6.33 -12.43
CA ILE A 123 -0.91 -5.22 -13.37
C ILE A 123 -1.22 -3.88 -12.68
N LEU A 124 -2.31 -3.78 -11.93
CA LEU A 124 -2.67 -2.58 -11.16
C LEU A 124 -1.59 -2.24 -10.13
N ASN A 125 -1.07 -3.23 -9.42
CA ASN A 125 0.01 -3.06 -8.45
C ASN A 125 1.31 -2.57 -9.12
N ASN A 126 1.63 -3.11 -10.29
CA ASN A 126 2.74 -2.61 -11.11
C ASN A 126 2.53 -1.18 -11.58
N LEU A 127 1.31 -0.81 -11.98
CA LEU A 127 0.95 0.56 -12.34
C LEU A 127 1.13 1.51 -11.16
N TYR A 128 0.71 1.14 -9.94
CA TYR A 128 0.94 1.93 -8.72
C TYR A 128 2.42 2.09 -8.38
N ALA A 129 3.23 1.05 -8.60
CA ALA A 129 4.67 1.08 -8.31
C ALA A 129 5.48 1.91 -9.33
N GLN A 130 5.09 1.89 -10.61
CA GLN A 130 5.89 2.45 -11.70
C GLN A 130 5.36 3.77 -12.26
N THR A 131 4.15 4.20 -11.88
CA THR A 131 3.51 5.42 -12.38
C THR A 131 3.02 6.33 -11.27
N GLN A 132 2.51 7.50 -11.64
CA GLN A 132 1.91 8.46 -10.72
C GLN A 132 0.47 8.10 -10.29
N LEU A 133 -0.06 6.92 -10.68
CA LEU A 133 -1.32 6.39 -10.13
C LEU A 133 -1.25 6.23 -8.61
N GLN A 134 -0.06 6.05 -8.06
CA GLN A 134 0.24 6.30 -6.66
C GLN A 134 1.31 7.38 -6.56
N SER A 135 1.00 8.45 -5.85
CA SER A 135 1.91 9.59 -5.67
C SER A 135 2.00 9.99 -4.20
N VAL A 136 3.11 10.64 -3.85
CA VAL A 136 3.30 11.18 -2.49
C VAL A 136 2.87 12.63 -2.49
N PHE A 137 1.96 12.99 -1.58
CA PHE A 137 1.57 14.37 -1.32
C PHE A 137 2.16 14.85 0.00
N GLY A 138 2.95 15.92 -0.05
CA GLY A 138 3.53 16.54 1.15
C GLY A 138 2.58 17.56 1.76
N ILE A 139 2.01 17.25 2.93
CA ILE A 139 1.23 18.22 3.69
C ILE A 139 2.18 19.21 4.35
N ASN A 140 1.89 20.51 4.19
CA ASN A 140 2.62 21.59 4.84
C ASN A 140 1.62 22.70 5.21
N ILE A 141 1.25 22.75 6.48
CA ILE A 141 0.24 23.69 7.00
C ILE A 141 0.95 24.99 7.37
N VAL A 142 0.99 25.93 6.43
CA VAL A 142 1.57 27.26 6.62
C VAL A 142 0.47 28.31 6.54
N ALA A 143 0.39 29.17 7.54
CA ALA A 143 -0.53 30.29 7.56
C ALA A 143 0.16 31.58 8.05
N LEU A 144 -0.42 32.73 7.68
CA LEU A 144 -0.02 34.03 8.20
C LEU A 144 -0.72 34.29 9.52
N ILE A 145 0.04 34.44 10.60
CA ILE A 145 -0.46 34.88 11.89
C ILE A 145 0.26 36.17 12.24
N ASP A 146 -0.52 37.22 12.47
CA ASP A 146 -0.02 38.58 12.77
C ASP A 146 0.98 39.06 11.70
N GLY A 147 0.69 38.76 10.41
CA GLY A 147 1.52 39.11 9.25
C GLY A 147 2.78 38.27 9.07
N ARG A 148 3.01 37.24 9.87
CA ARG A 148 4.19 36.37 9.80
C ARG A 148 3.82 34.94 9.42
N PRO A 149 4.54 34.30 8.47
CA PRO A 149 4.32 32.90 8.13
C PRO A 149 4.77 31.98 9.27
N ARG A 150 3.90 31.05 9.66
CA ARG A 150 4.17 30.03 10.68
C ARG A 150 3.67 28.67 10.21
N ILE A 151 4.39 27.63 10.60
CA ILE A 151 3.92 26.26 10.48
C ILE A 151 3.06 25.98 11.72
N LEU A 152 1.85 25.46 11.50
CA LEU A 152 0.85 25.27 12.55
C LEU A 152 0.40 23.82 12.58
N ASN A 153 0.09 23.32 13.76
CA ASN A 153 -0.69 22.09 13.90
C ASN A 153 -2.18 22.38 13.68
N LEU A 154 -3.01 21.33 13.66
CA LEU A 154 -4.44 21.47 13.40
C LEU A 154 -5.14 22.37 14.45
N LYS A 155 -4.82 22.19 15.74
CA LYS A 155 -5.44 22.97 16.83
C LYS A 155 -5.05 24.43 16.74
N ASP A 156 -3.76 24.73 16.60
CA ASP A 156 -3.26 26.11 16.48
C ASP A 156 -3.91 26.86 15.30
N LEU A 157 -4.09 26.16 14.15
CA LEU A 157 -4.74 26.75 12.98
C LEU A 157 -6.21 27.12 13.26
N LEU A 158 -6.96 26.22 13.91
CA LEU A 158 -8.37 26.45 14.26
C LEU A 158 -8.52 27.53 15.35
N GLU A 159 -7.64 27.55 16.35
CA GLU A 159 -7.61 28.59 17.38
C GLU A 159 -7.31 29.96 16.75
N ALA A 160 -6.36 30.04 15.84
CA ALA A 160 -6.06 31.27 15.12
C ALA A 160 -7.25 31.77 14.30
N PHE A 161 -7.99 30.84 13.64
CA PHE A 161 -9.22 31.18 12.94
C PHE A 161 -10.30 31.72 13.87
N VAL A 162 -10.57 31.06 14.99
CA VAL A 162 -11.57 31.50 15.97
C VAL A 162 -11.19 32.90 16.54
N ARG A 163 -9.91 33.11 16.88
CA ARG A 163 -9.41 34.41 17.33
C ARG A 163 -9.64 35.50 16.29
N HIS A 164 -9.32 35.22 15.02
CA HIS A 164 -9.56 36.16 13.92
C HIS A 164 -11.05 36.46 13.76
N ARG A 165 -11.91 35.45 13.83
CA ARG A 165 -13.37 35.64 13.78
C ARG A 165 -13.87 36.57 14.91
N ARG A 166 -13.37 36.36 16.14
CA ARG A 166 -13.72 37.26 17.28
C ARG A 166 -13.35 38.71 16.97
N GLU A 167 -12.16 38.94 16.45
CA GLU A 167 -11.71 40.29 16.10
C GLU A 167 -12.58 40.92 15.00
N VAL A 168 -12.85 40.17 13.93
CA VAL A 168 -13.68 40.65 12.80
C VAL A 168 -15.10 40.95 13.25
N VAL A 169 -15.75 40.05 14.03
CA VAL A 169 -17.11 40.28 14.51
C VAL A 169 -17.15 41.46 15.48
N THR A 170 -16.16 41.59 16.38
CA THR A 170 -16.07 42.76 17.27
C THR A 170 -15.97 44.06 16.47
N ARG A 171 -15.06 44.13 15.48
CA ARG A 171 -14.92 45.35 14.62
C ARG A 171 -16.17 45.66 13.82
N ARG A 172 -16.83 44.65 13.28
CA ARG A 172 -18.09 44.78 12.58
C ARG A 172 -19.18 45.33 13.54
N THR A 173 -19.32 44.73 14.70
CA THR A 173 -20.31 45.13 15.70
C THR A 173 -20.09 46.59 16.16
N VAL A 174 -18.85 47.03 16.35
CA VAL A 174 -18.53 48.43 16.66
C VAL A 174 -18.94 49.34 15.50
N PHE A 175 -18.68 48.96 14.27
CA PHE A 175 -19.08 49.73 13.08
C PHE A 175 -20.62 49.81 12.96
N GLU A 176 -21.31 48.70 13.13
CA GLU A 176 -22.77 48.62 13.07
C GLU A 176 -23.41 49.42 14.21
N LEU A 177 -22.86 49.35 15.41
CA LEU A 177 -23.29 50.13 16.54
C LEU A 177 -23.19 51.64 16.28
N ARG A 178 -22.06 52.09 15.73
CA ARG A 178 -21.90 53.49 15.33
C ARG A 178 -22.95 53.90 14.32
N LYS A 179 -23.18 53.08 13.28
CA LYS A 179 -24.19 53.34 12.25
C LYS A 179 -25.63 53.35 12.83
N ALA A 180 -25.93 52.40 13.70
CA ALA A 180 -27.22 52.32 14.35
C ALA A 180 -27.45 53.53 15.27
N ARG A 181 -26.45 54.00 16.03
CA ARG A 181 -26.51 55.20 16.84
C ARG A 181 -26.70 56.46 15.99
N GLU A 182 -25.96 56.61 14.87
CA GLU A 182 -26.15 57.73 13.96
C GLU A 182 -27.59 57.75 13.40
N ARG A 183 -28.13 56.60 12.96
CA ARG A 183 -29.50 56.47 12.47
C ARG A 183 -30.52 56.69 13.58
N GLY A 184 -30.35 56.07 14.73
CA GLY A 184 -31.21 56.24 15.92
C GLY A 184 -31.29 57.70 16.38
N HIS A 185 -30.15 58.40 16.40
CA HIS A 185 -30.08 59.81 16.76
C HIS A 185 -30.94 60.70 15.83
N ILE A 186 -30.87 60.45 14.49
CA ILE A 186 -31.71 61.15 13.54
C ILE A 186 -33.21 60.86 13.72
N LEU A 187 -33.57 59.57 13.90
CA LEU A 187 -34.96 59.15 14.15
C LEU A 187 -35.52 59.71 15.42
N GLU A 188 -34.71 59.80 16.46
CA GLU A 188 -35.05 60.40 17.76
C GLU A 188 -35.41 61.87 17.59
N GLY A 189 -34.58 62.66 16.93
CA GLY A 189 -34.86 64.04 16.60
C GLY A 189 -36.12 64.24 15.74
N GLN A 190 -36.34 63.39 14.78
CA GLN A 190 -37.55 63.41 13.95
C GLN A 190 -38.79 63.04 14.75
N ALA A 191 -38.71 62.08 15.67
CA ALA A 191 -39.80 61.68 16.57
C ALA A 191 -40.17 62.87 17.54
N VAL A 192 -39.17 63.58 18.09
CA VAL A 192 -39.34 64.76 18.88
C VAL A 192 -40.05 65.86 18.05
N ALA A 193 -39.63 66.12 16.86
CA ALA A 193 -40.24 67.13 15.97
C ALA A 193 -41.69 66.78 15.59
N LEU A 194 -41.99 65.51 15.30
CA LEU A 194 -43.35 65.06 14.97
C LEU A 194 -44.29 65.12 16.24
N SER A 195 -43.76 64.88 17.43
CA SER A 195 -44.52 65.06 18.65
C SER A 195 -44.84 66.54 18.98
N ASN A 196 -44.10 67.49 18.39
CA ASN A 196 -44.21 68.90 18.50
C ASN A 196 -44.47 69.60 17.16
N ILE A 197 -45.27 68.96 16.27
CA ILE A 197 -45.36 69.35 14.86
C ILE A 197 -45.82 70.81 14.65
N ASP A 198 -46.83 71.26 15.38
CA ASP A 198 -47.36 72.62 15.24
C ASP A 198 -46.35 73.69 15.69
N PRO A 199 -45.68 73.57 16.84
CA PRO A 199 -44.60 74.49 17.22
C PRO A 199 -43.43 74.51 16.28
N VAL A 200 -43.01 73.31 15.73
CA VAL A 200 -41.89 73.14 14.76
C VAL A 200 -42.24 73.86 13.46
N ILE A 201 -43.45 73.61 12.90
CA ILE A 201 -43.91 74.30 11.67
C ILE A 201 -44.05 75.84 11.92
N ALA A 202 -44.55 76.29 13.01
CA ALA A 202 -44.64 77.70 13.31
C ALA A 202 -43.27 78.36 13.34
N LEU A 203 -42.29 77.74 14.02
CA LEU A 203 -40.92 78.21 14.15
C LEU A 203 -40.25 78.29 12.79
N ILE A 204 -40.37 77.22 11.93
CA ILE A 204 -39.80 77.23 10.60
C ILE A 204 -40.38 78.28 9.69
N LYS A 205 -41.73 78.56 9.76
CA LYS A 205 -42.39 79.59 9.01
C LYS A 205 -42.02 81.01 9.47
N ALA A 206 -41.67 81.15 10.74
CA ALA A 206 -41.28 82.46 11.32
C ALA A 206 -39.80 82.80 10.97
N SER A 207 -38.99 81.83 10.57
CA SER A 207 -37.56 82.00 10.27
C SER A 207 -37.38 82.55 8.85
N PRO A 208 -36.60 83.61 8.64
CA PRO A 208 -36.38 84.20 7.30
C PRO A 208 -35.51 83.29 6.39
N THR A 209 -34.59 82.48 6.94
CA THR A 209 -33.67 81.62 6.20
C THR A 209 -33.64 80.21 6.80
N PRO A 210 -33.29 79.20 6.03
CA PRO A 210 -33.11 77.85 6.57
C PRO A 210 -32.01 77.72 7.63
N SER A 211 -30.98 78.56 7.59
CA SER A 211 -29.93 78.65 8.62
C SER A 211 -30.47 79.12 9.94
N GLU A 212 -31.26 80.21 9.94
CA GLU A 212 -31.90 80.71 11.11
C GLU A 212 -32.96 79.78 11.70
N ALA A 213 -33.69 79.06 10.83
CA ALA A 213 -34.61 78.00 11.24
C ALA A 213 -33.86 76.85 11.96
N LYS A 214 -32.69 76.45 11.45
CA LYS A 214 -31.85 75.46 12.05
C LYS A 214 -31.35 75.87 13.41
N GLU A 215 -30.83 77.08 13.58
CA GLU A 215 -30.38 77.64 14.85
C GLU A 215 -31.51 77.74 15.89
N ALA A 216 -32.69 78.15 15.42
CA ALA A 216 -33.88 78.27 16.30
C ALA A 216 -34.33 76.84 16.77
N LEU A 217 -34.32 75.84 15.90
CA LEU A 217 -34.64 74.48 16.28
C LEU A 217 -33.67 73.93 17.35
N ILE A 218 -32.36 74.17 17.20
CA ILE A 218 -31.30 73.73 18.11
C ILE A 218 -31.41 74.45 19.50
N SER A 219 -31.71 75.76 19.52
CA SER A 219 -31.75 76.53 20.71
C SER A 219 -33.05 76.37 21.54
N THR A 220 -34.09 75.78 20.94
CA THR A 220 -35.39 75.58 21.61
C THR A 220 -35.42 74.29 22.35
N PRO A 221 -35.76 74.24 23.65
CA PRO A 221 -35.98 73.03 24.41
C PRO A 221 -37.35 72.41 24.04
N TRP A 222 -37.33 71.11 23.59
CA TRP A 222 -38.52 70.40 23.12
C TRP A 222 -39.05 69.45 24.20
N GLU A 223 -40.37 69.33 24.32
CA GLU A 223 -41.02 68.34 25.20
C GLU A 223 -41.55 67.19 24.39
N SER A 224 -41.28 65.91 24.78
CA SER A 224 -41.81 64.74 24.11
C SER A 224 -41.90 63.56 25.08
N THR A 225 -43.05 63.36 25.64
CA THR A 225 -43.31 62.28 26.61
C THR A 225 -43.09 60.86 25.99
N ALA A 226 -43.46 60.70 24.73
CA ALA A 226 -43.30 59.41 24.06
C ALA A 226 -41.82 59.07 23.83
N VAL A 227 -41.03 60.04 23.33
CA VAL A 227 -39.59 59.88 23.09
C VAL A 227 -38.81 59.75 24.39
N VAL A 228 -39.14 60.58 25.37
CA VAL A 228 -38.52 60.52 26.71
C VAL A 228 -38.71 59.11 27.30
N ALA A 229 -39.94 58.59 27.29
CA ALA A 229 -40.20 57.22 27.79
C ALA A 229 -39.45 56.11 27.04
N MET A 230 -39.24 56.27 25.75
CA MET A 230 -38.44 55.32 24.94
C MET A 230 -36.94 55.41 25.24
N VAL A 231 -36.40 56.63 25.32
CA VAL A 231 -35.01 56.93 25.64
C VAL A 231 -34.65 56.47 27.06
N GLU A 232 -35.52 56.75 28.03
CA GLU A 232 -35.34 56.32 29.42
C GLU A 232 -35.34 54.75 29.51
N ARG A 233 -36.26 54.09 28.77
CA ARG A 233 -36.36 52.63 28.78
C ARG A 233 -35.13 51.96 28.11
N ALA A 234 -34.58 52.58 27.09
CA ALA A 234 -33.40 52.10 26.38
C ALA A 234 -32.06 52.50 27.06
N GLY A 235 -32.12 53.46 27.93
CA GLY A 235 -30.97 54.19 28.54
C GLY A 235 -30.68 55.48 27.76
N ALA A 236 -30.53 56.59 28.48
CA ALA A 236 -30.45 57.98 27.96
C ALA A 236 -29.32 58.13 26.86
N ASP A 237 -28.29 57.37 26.94
CA ASP A 237 -27.14 57.44 26.04
C ASP A 237 -27.14 56.34 24.93
N SER A 238 -28.20 55.54 24.82
CA SER A 238 -28.25 54.39 23.88
C SER A 238 -28.05 54.82 22.44
N CYS A 239 -28.77 55.85 21.98
CA CYS A 239 -28.67 56.39 20.61
C CYS A 239 -27.68 57.53 20.48
N ARG A 240 -26.93 57.85 21.53
CA ARG A 240 -26.00 58.98 21.52
C ARG A 240 -24.75 58.62 20.68
N PRO A 241 -24.46 59.39 19.61
CA PRO A 241 -23.18 59.26 18.92
C PRO A 241 -22.00 59.61 19.84
N GLU A 242 -20.86 58.91 19.68
CA GLU A 242 -19.70 59.08 20.59
C GLU A 242 -19.12 60.50 20.61
N ASN A 243 -19.25 61.22 19.52
CA ASN A 243 -18.67 62.55 19.35
C ASN A 243 -19.74 63.66 19.52
N LEU A 244 -20.92 63.34 19.99
CA LEU A 244 -21.98 64.35 20.18
C LEU A 244 -21.70 65.23 21.42
N ASP A 245 -21.72 66.53 21.22
CA ASP A 245 -21.53 67.50 22.32
C ASP A 245 -22.55 67.26 23.47
N PRO A 246 -22.12 67.26 24.74
CA PRO A 246 -22.96 67.02 25.88
C PRO A 246 -24.21 67.96 25.99
N GLN A 247 -24.22 69.14 25.34
CA GLN A 247 -25.33 70.05 25.35
C GLN A 247 -26.59 69.58 24.61
N TYR A 248 -26.47 68.56 23.72
CA TYR A 248 -27.59 68.01 22.94
C TYR A 248 -28.13 66.70 23.54
N GLY A 249 -29.38 66.36 23.23
CA GLY A 249 -30.08 65.18 23.71
C GLY A 249 -31.02 65.51 24.89
N LEU A 250 -31.41 64.47 25.65
CA LEU A 250 -32.31 64.58 26.80
C LEU A 250 -31.57 65.16 28.02
N ARG A 251 -32.07 66.33 28.55
CA ARG A 251 -31.53 67.03 29.73
C ARG A 251 -32.67 67.62 30.53
N ASP A 252 -32.69 67.31 31.79
CA ASP A 252 -33.71 67.88 32.77
C ASP A 252 -35.17 67.72 32.28
N GLY A 253 -35.47 66.55 31.61
CA GLY A 253 -36.82 66.28 31.10
C GLY A 253 -37.15 66.95 29.76
N LYS A 254 -36.23 67.76 29.22
CA LYS A 254 -36.37 68.43 27.88
C LYS A 254 -35.33 67.89 26.88
N TYR A 255 -35.71 67.91 25.61
CA TYR A 255 -34.84 67.44 24.54
C TYR A 255 -34.23 68.60 23.76
N PHE A 256 -32.92 68.61 23.58
CA PHE A 256 -32.16 69.58 22.77
C PHE A 256 -31.65 68.95 21.51
N LEU A 257 -32.14 69.45 20.36
CA LEU A 257 -31.80 68.95 19.04
C LEU A 257 -30.33 69.23 18.65
N SER A 258 -29.66 68.29 18.07
CA SER A 258 -28.35 68.49 17.49
C SER A 258 -28.44 69.16 16.10
N PRO A 259 -27.33 69.75 15.59
CA PRO A 259 -27.29 70.33 14.25
C PRO A 259 -27.68 69.33 13.16
N GLU A 260 -27.32 68.04 13.30
CA GLU A 260 -27.63 66.92 12.38
C GLU A 260 -29.15 66.63 12.41
N GLN A 261 -29.73 66.56 13.61
CA GLN A 261 -31.17 66.34 13.77
C GLN A 261 -31.99 67.54 13.25
N ALA A 262 -31.59 68.77 13.52
CA ALA A 262 -32.25 69.96 13.01
C ALA A 262 -32.22 70.01 11.45
N GLN A 263 -31.08 69.61 10.84
CA GLN A 263 -30.97 69.48 9.41
C GLN A 263 -31.91 68.42 8.86
N ALA A 264 -31.96 67.24 9.48
CA ALA A 264 -32.84 66.13 9.07
C ALA A 264 -34.34 66.50 9.20
N ILE A 265 -34.70 67.34 10.20
CA ILE A 265 -36.06 67.83 10.36
C ILE A 265 -36.42 68.78 9.20
N LEU A 266 -35.55 69.73 8.87
CA LEU A 266 -35.76 70.66 7.72
C LEU A 266 -35.87 69.95 6.39
N GLU A 267 -35.26 68.80 6.22
CA GLU A 267 -35.32 67.94 5.02
C GLU A 267 -36.54 67.01 5.02
N LEU A 268 -37.38 67.00 6.07
CA LEU A 268 -38.58 66.15 6.12
C LEU A 268 -39.57 66.54 5.03
N ARG A 269 -39.98 65.56 4.25
CA ARG A 269 -40.99 65.72 3.23
C ARG A 269 -42.38 65.79 3.86
N LEU A 270 -43.26 66.67 3.32
CA LEU A 270 -44.60 66.91 3.85
C LEU A 270 -45.48 65.65 4.03
N HIS A 271 -45.33 64.67 3.17
CA HIS A 271 -46.08 63.39 3.28
C HIS A 271 -45.71 62.60 4.56
N ARG A 272 -44.51 62.80 5.12
CA ARG A 272 -44.07 62.13 6.38
C ARG A 272 -44.69 62.76 7.64
N LEU A 273 -45.45 63.86 7.50
CA LEU A 273 -46.13 64.46 8.62
C LEU A 273 -47.51 63.86 8.92
N THR A 274 -47.91 62.81 8.21
CA THR A 274 -49.19 62.12 8.45
C THR A 274 -49.09 61.20 9.68
N GLY A 275 -50.19 60.98 10.39
CA GLY A 275 -50.19 60.10 11.57
C GLY A 275 -49.69 58.68 11.34
N LEU A 276 -50.02 58.13 10.17
CA LEU A 276 -49.55 56.78 9.81
C LEU A 276 -48.00 56.71 9.62
N GLU A 277 -47.39 57.76 9.08
CA GLU A 277 -45.92 57.84 8.91
C GLU A 277 -45.24 58.09 10.30
N HIS A 278 -45.90 58.82 11.21
CA HIS A 278 -45.42 58.97 12.58
C HIS A 278 -45.35 57.60 13.31
N GLU A 279 -46.35 56.75 13.19
CA GLU A 279 -46.35 55.41 13.76
C GLU A 279 -45.23 54.55 13.17
N LYS A 280 -45.00 54.62 11.85
CA LYS A 280 -43.89 53.91 11.20
C LYS A 280 -42.52 54.40 11.68
N LEU A 281 -42.35 55.70 11.87
CA LEU A 281 -41.09 56.23 12.35
C LEU A 281 -40.81 55.80 13.81
N LEU A 282 -41.82 55.80 14.65
CA LEU A 282 -41.68 55.28 16.02
C LEU A 282 -41.37 53.76 16.04
N ALA A 283 -41.98 52.99 15.13
CA ALA A 283 -41.66 51.55 15.00
C ALA A 283 -40.21 51.34 14.49
N GLU A 284 -39.74 52.09 13.49
CA GLU A 284 -38.36 52.08 13.03
C GLU A 284 -37.39 52.47 14.13
N TYR A 285 -37.72 53.51 14.89
CA TYR A 285 -36.90 53.92 16.03
C TYR A 285 -36.81 52.86 17.13
N GLN A 286 -37.92 52.20 17.47
CA GLN A 286 -37.92 51.09 18.42
C GLN A 286 -37.07 49.89 17.93
N GLU A 287 -37.14 49.59 16.65
CA GLU A 287 -36.33 48.55 16.04
C GLU A 287 -34.81 48.85 16.13
N ILE A 288 -34.44 50.12 15.84
CA ILE A 288 -33.04 50.58 15.99
C ILE A 288 -32.58 50.52 17.44
N LEU A 289 -33.45 50.89 18.40
CA LEU A 289 -33.11 50.74 19.83
C LEU A 289 -32.86 49.28 20.23
N ASN A 290 -33.68 48.36 19.74
CA ASN A 290 -33.50 46.95 20.00
C ASN A 290 -32.18 46.43 19.36
N GLN A 291 -31.88 46.90 18.14
CA GLN A 291 -30.62 46.56 17.46
C GLN A 291 -29.41 47.11 18.24
N ILE A 292 -29.44 48.36 18.70
CA ILE A 292 -28.39 48.96 19.53
C ILE A 292 -28.18 48.15 20.81
N GLY A 293 -29.29 47.78 21.47
CA GLY A 293 -29.24 46.94 22.68
C GLY A 293 -28.56 45.62 22.49
N GLU A 294 -28.86 44.95 21.37
CA GLU A 294 -28.21 43.67 21.01
C GLU A 294 -26.73 43.86 20.67
N LEU A 295 -26.37 44.89 19.89
CA LEU A 295 -24.97 45.18 19.55
C LEU A 295 -24.14 45.52 20.80
N ILE A 296 -24.68 46.27 21.74
CA ILE A 296 -24.03 46.54 23.03
C ILE A 296 -23.86 45.24 23.84
N ARG A 297 -24.89 44.39 23.86
CA ARG A 297 -24.82 43.09 24.56
C ARG A 297 -23.71 42.18 23.96
N ILE A 298 -23.54 42.16 22.64
CA ILE A 298 -22.47 41.42 21.95
C ILE A 298 -21.10 41.96 22.39
N LEU A 299 -20.92 43.26 22.44
CA LEU A 299 -19.64 43.89 22.83
C LEU A 299 -19.28 43.70 24.30
N ASN A 300 -20.29 43.65 25.18
CA ASN A 300 -20.08 43.54 26.64
C ASN A 300 -20.04 42.09 27.15
N SER A 301 -20.42 41.10 26.34
CA SER A 301 -20.46 39.70 26.71
C SER A 301 -19.64 38.84 25.78
N ALA A 302 -18.52 38.29 26.31
CA ALA A 302 -17.69 37.33 25.57
C ALA A 302 -18.49 36.07 25.17
N VAL A 303 -19.44 35.66 26.01
CA VAL A 303 -20.31 34.52 25.74
C VAL A 303 -21.21 34.81 24.53
N ARG A 304 -21.90 36.00 24.54
CA ARG A 304 -22.79 36.37 23.42
C ARG A 304 -22.03 36.54 22.11
N LEU A 305 -20.82 37.12 22.18
CA LEU A 305 -19.95 37.22 21.01
C LEU A 305 -19.64 35.83 20.40
N MET A 306 -19.35 34.84 21.23
CA MET A 306 -19.08 33.48 20.77
C MET A 306 -20.34 32.80 20.25
N GLU A 307 -21.51 33.04 20.82
CA GLU A 307 -22.80 32.57 20.32
C GLU A 307 -23.07 33.11 18.90
N VAL A 308 -22.85 34.40 18.64
CA VAL A 308 -23.01 35.01 17.30
C VAL A 308 -22.07 34.35 16.29
N ILE A 309 -20.81 34.15 16.67
CA ILE A 309 -19.83 33.45 15.79
C ILE A 309 -20.31 32.02 15.49
N ARG A 310 -20.86 31.33 16.50
CA ARG A 310 -21.40 29.97 16.32
C ARG A 310 -22.60 29.97 15.36
N GLU A 311 -23.59 30.86 15.61
CA GLU A 311 -24.78 30.99 14.76
C GLU A 311 -24.40 31.22 13.29
N GLU A 312 -23.45 32.12 13.00
CA GLU A 312 -22.97 32.42 11.66
C GLU A 312 -22.28 31.20 11.03
N LEU A 313 -21.46 30.47 11.78
CA LEU A 313 -20.79 29.26 11.27
C LEU A 313 -21.78 28.10 11.05
N GLU A 314 -22.85 28.01 11.81
CA GLU A 314 -23.91 27.02 11.57
C GLU A 314 -24.69 27.30 10.28
N VAL A 315 -24.97 28.55 9.97
CA VAL A 315 -25.59 28.98 8.70
C VAL A 315 -24.67 28.59 7.53
N ILE A 316 -23.37 28.91 7.63
CA ILE A 316 -22.39 28.53 6.60
C ILE A 316 -22.33 27.01 6.42
N ARG A 317 -22.35 26.25 7.50
CA ARG A 317 -22.34 24.78 7.44
C ARG A 317 -23.62 24.26 6.76
N ALA A 318 -24.75 24.81 7.06
CA ALA A 318 -26.03 24.38 6.48
C ALA A 318 -26.13 24.69 4.99
N GLU A 319 -25.59 25.84 4.54
CA GLU A 319 -25.68 26.32 3.16
C GLU A 319 -24.58 25.73 2.24
N TYR A 320 -23.36 25.56 2.74
CA TYR A 320 -22.18 25.18 1.95
C TYR A 320 -21.56 23.84 2.36
N GLY A 321 -22.13 23.14 3.36
CA GLY A 321 -21.61 21.85 3.79
C GLY A 321 -21.84 20.79 2.74
N ASP A 322 -20.77 20.10 2.31
CA ASP A 322 -20.81 18.98 1.37
C ASP A 322 -20.18 17.71 1.98
N VAL A 323 -20.34 16.59 1.30
CA VAL A 323 -19.76 15.32 1.72
C VAL A 323 -18.30 15.23 1.31
N ARG A 324 -17.51 14.50 2.09
CA ARG A 324 -16.12 14.20 1.76
C ARG A 324 -16.05 13.40 0.45
N ARG A 325 -15.13 13.78 -0.42
CA ARG A 325 -14.87 13.13 -1.71
C ARG A 325 -13.74 12.11 -1.63
N THR A 326 -12.62 12.48 -0.97
CA THR A 326 -11.44 11.62 -0.83
C THR A 326 -11.66 10.55 0.23
N GLU A 327 -11.49 9.29 -0.16
CA GLU A 327 -11.51 8.16 0.77
C GLU A 327 -10.21 8.07 1.58
N ILE A 328 -10.29 7.66 2.84
CA ILE A 328 -9.12 7.46 3.70
C ILE A 328 -9.10 6.01 4.16
N LEU A 329 -8.06 5.26 3.78
CA LEU A 329 -7.82 3.90 4.29
C LEU A 329 -7.10 3.98 5.64
N ASP A 330 -7.55 3.19 6.61
CA ASP A 330 -6.98 3.18 7.96
C ASP A 330 -5.55 2.65 8.00
N HIS A 331 -5.29 1.59 7.24
CA HIS A 331 -3.99 0.98 7.13
C HIS A 331 -3.38 1.21 5.76
N ARG A 332 -2.07 1.42 5.73
CA ARG A 332 -1.34 1.52 4.47
C ARG A 332 -1.21 0.13 3.87
N LEU A 333 -1.72 -0.03 2.66
CA LEU A 333 -1.47 -1.20 1.82
C LEU A 333 -0.12 -0.99 1.14
N ASP A 334 0.95 -1.49 1.75
CA ASP A 334 2.28 -1.48 1.14
C ASP A 334 2.36 -2.59 0.10
N LEU A 335 2.76 -2.22 -1.11
CA LEU A 335 3.02 -3.16 -2.19
C LEU A 335 4.33 -3.90 -1.91
N THR A 336 4.28 -5.22 -1.80
CA THR A 336 5.44 -6.08 -1.74
C THR A 336 5.87 -6.51 -3.14
N LEU A 337 7.12 -6.98 -3.29
CA LEU A 337 7.58 -7.52 -4.57
C LEU A 337 6.69 -8.69 -5.03
N GLY A 338 6.21 -9.51 -4.09
CA GLY A 338 5.29 -10.59 -4.37
C GLY A 338 3.97 -10.12 -5.02
N ASP A 339 3.39 -9.01 -4.54
CA ASP A 339 2.11 -8.49 -5.07
C ASP A 339 2.21 -8.02 -6.54
N MET A 340 3.42 -7.93 -7.08
CA MET A 340 3.71 -7.51 -8.46
C MET A 340 4.06 -8.68 -9.38
N ILE A 341 4.07 -9.91 -8.87
CA ILE A 341 4.46 -11.12 -9.59
C ILE A 341 3.25 -12.06 -9.64
N PRO A 342 2.87 -12.56 -10.84
CA PRO A 342 1.79 -13.52 -10.96
C PRO A 342 2.13 -14.85 -10.29
N GLU A 343 1.12 -15.52 -9.75
CA GLU A 343 1.24 -16.89 -9.27
C GLU A 343 1.25 -17.84 -10.46
N GLU A 344 2.36 -18.51 -10.67
CA GLU A 344 2.54 -19.50 -11.73
C GLU A 344 3.47 -20.62 -11.29
N GLU A 345 3.28 -21.80 -11.86
CA GLU A 345 4.19 -22.93 -11.66
C GLU A 345 5.52 -22.70 -12.39
N ARG A 346 6.62 -22.80 -11.64
CA ARG A 346 7.98 -22.61 -12.14
C ARG A 346 8.84 -23.81 -11.87
N VAL A 347 9.71 -24.12 -12.80
CA VAL A 347 10.78 -25.12 -12.64
C VAL A 347 12.00 -24.41 -12.06
N VAL A 348 12.39 -24.79 -10.85
CA VAL A 348 13.60 -24.32 -10.16
C VAL A 348 14.71 -25.33 -10.39
N THR A 349 15.87 -24.88 -10.85
CA THR A 349 17.05 -25.70 -11.01
C THR A 349 18.24 -25.11 -10.28
N ILE A 350 19.00 -25.97 -9.59
CA ILE A 350 20.28 -25.64 -8.99
C ILE A 350 21.33 -26.60 -9.56
N SER A 351 22.41 -26.05 -10.11
CA SER A 351 23.51 -26.86 -10.62
C SER A 351 24.49 -27.26 -9.51
N HIS A 352 25.30 -28.28 -9.76
CA HIS A 352 26.38 -28.71 -8.85
C HIS A 352 27.39 -27.59 -8.58
N GLY A 353 27.66 -26.74 -9.59
CA GLY A 353 28.47 -25.52 -9.43
C GLY A 353 27.80 -24.39 -8.66
N GLY A 354 26.61 -24.59 -8.10
CA GLY A 354 25.90 -23.63 -7.26
C GLY A 354 25.20 -22.50 -8.03
N TYR A 355 24.83 -22.71 -9.29
CA TYR A 355 24.04 -21.75 -10.07
C TYR A 355 22.55 -22.08 -9.99
N ALA A 356 21.73 -21.10 -9.69
CA ALA A 356 20.28 -21.25 -9.63
C ALA A 356 19.58 -20.43 -10.72
N LYS A 357 18.49 -20.98 -11.25
CA LYS A 357 17.58 -20.31 -12.18
C LYS A 357 16.16 -20.83 -12.06
N THR A 358 15.20 -20.04 -12.52
CA THR A 358 13.80 -20.46 -12.69
C THR A 358 13.39 -20.36 -14.15
N GLN A 359 12.40 -21.14 -14.51
CA GLN A 359 11.75 -21.10 -15.82
C GLN A 359 10.27 -21.41 -15.66
N PRO A 360 9.38 -20.78 -16.45
CA PRO A 360 7.96 -21.17 -16.46
C PRO A 360 7.80 -22.64 -16.83
N LEU A 361 6.86 -23.33 -16.18
CA LEU A 361 6.60 -24.75 -16.46
C LEU A 361 6.24 -25.00 -17.94
N ALA A 362 5.51 -24.05 -18.55
CA ALA A 362 5.16 -24.08 -19.98
C ALA A 362 6.38 -24.16 -20.91
N ALA A 363 7.55 -23.67 -20.47
CA ALA A 363 8.80 -23.81 -21.25
C ALA A 363 9.34 -25.25 -21.31
N TYR A 364 8.83 -26.15 -20.46
CA TYR A 364 9.18 -27.58 -20.38
C TYR A 364 8.15 -28.50 -21.07
N GLN A 365 7.33 -27.97 -21.99
CA GLN A 365 6.34 -28.78 -22.71
C GLN A 365 6.95 -30.07 -23.27
N ALA A 366 6.28 -31.18 -23.00
CA ALA A 366 6.68 -32.51 -23.43
C ALA A 366 6.79 -32.62 -24.96
N GLN A 367 7.86 -33.22 -25.47
CA GLN A 367 7.96 -33.59 -26.88
C GLN A 367 7.32 -34.96 -27.10
N ARG A 368 6.58 -35.13 -28.21
CA ARG A 368 6.01 -36.40 -28.63
C ARG A 368 7.09 -37.50 -28.71
N ARG A 369 6.72 -38.75 -28.42
CA ARG A 369 7.59 -39.93 -28.47
C ARG A 369 8.46 -39.93 -29.73
N GLY A 370 9.80 -40.06 -29.59
CA GLY A 370 10.78 -40.08 -30.67
C GLY A 370 11.54 -38.77 -30.91
N GLY A 371 11.27 -37.69 -30.16
CA GLY A 371 12.05 -36.46 -30.20
C GLY A 371 13.40 -36.60 -29.46
N LYS A 372 14.46 -35.95 -29.96
CA LYS A 372 15.71 -35.78 -29.21
C LYS A 372 15.41 -34.91 -28.01
N GLY A 373 15.64 -35.40 -26.78
CA GLY A 373 15.46 -34.61 -25.53
C GLY A 373 16.14 -33.25 -25.62
N LYS A 374 15.52 -32.22 -25.05
CA LYS A 374 16.13 -30.88 -24.96
C LYS A 374 16.97 -30.82 -23.70
N SER A 375 18.24 -30.39 -23.81
CA SER A 375 19.10 -30.16 -22.65
C SER A 375 18.48 -29.08 -21.75
N ALA A 376 18.39 -29.33 -20.44
CA ALA A 376 17.87 -28.36 -19.46
C ALA A 376 18.84 -27.19 -19.22
N THR A 377 20.09 -27.30 -19.60
CA THR A 377 21.11 -26.23 -19.51
C THR A 377 22.13 -26.34 -20.63
N GLY A 378 22.63 -25.20 -21.12
CA GLY A 378 23.87 -25.13 -21.88
C GLY A 378 25.05 -25.12 -20.89
N VAL A 379 25.45 -26.31 -20.42
CA VAL A 379 26.51 -26.46 -19.43
C VAL A 379 27.86 -26.56 -20.16
N LYS A 380 28.88 -25.88 -19.66
CA LYS A 380 30.28 -26.23 -19.96
C LYS A 380 30.56 -27.59 -19.32
N ASP A 381 31.46 -28.32 -19.91
CA ASP A 381 31.74 -29.76 -19.77
C ASP A 381 31.90 -30.34 -18.33
N GLU A 382 31.65 -29.56 -17.24
CA GLU A 382 31.91 -29.98 -15.87
C GLU A 382 30.78 -29.65 -14.85
N ASP A 383 29.63 -29.04 -15.26
CA ASP A 383 28.53 -28.67 -14.35
C ASP A 383 27.22 -29.39 -14.77
N TYR A 384 26.43 -29.88 -13.81
CA TYR A 384 25.17 -30.58 -14.03
C TYR A 384 24.10 -30.11 -13.07
N ILE A 385 22.82 -30.38 -13.35
CA ILE A 385 21.72 -30.05 -12.46
C ILE A 385 21.74 -31.01 -11.26
N ALA A 386 22.02 -30.46 -10.07
CA ALA A 386 22.01 -31.21 -8.83
C ALA A 386 20.62 -31.27 -8.20
N HIS A 387 19.83 -30.20 -8.33
CA HIS A 387 18.46 -30.13 -7.81
C HIS A 387 17.52 -29.54 -8.84
N LEU A 388 16.37 -30.19 -9.03
CA LEU A 388 15.26 -29.72 -9.84
C LEU A 388 13.97 -29.94 -9.05
N LEU A 389 13.13 -28.91 -8.99
CA LEU A 389 11.79 -29.02 -8.42
C LEU A 389 10.82 -28.11 -9.17
N VAL A 390 9.54 -28.44 -9.12
CA VAL A 390 8.45 -27.60 -9.56
C VAL A 390 7.83 -26.95 -8.32
N ALA A 391 7.69 -25.62 -8.35
CA ALA A 391 7.10 -24.86 -7.25
C ALA A 391 6.38 -23.62 -7.79
N ASN A 392 5.33 -23.20 -7.11
CA ASN A 392 4.67 -21.94 -7.42
C ASN A 392 5.65 -20.77 -7.20
N SER A 393 5.51 -19.69 -8.00
CA SER A 393 6.35 -18.49 -7.91
C SER A 393 6.41 -17.91 -6.51
N HIS A 394 5.37 -18.03 -5.71
CA HIS A 394 5.28 -17.52 -4.33
C HIS A 394 5.68 -18.52 -3.26
N THR A 395 5.95 -19.78 -3.61
CA THR A 395 6.39 -20.80 -2.67
C THR A 395 7.71 -20.41 -2.01
N THR A 396 7.81 -20.65 -0.71
CA THR A 396 9.07 -20.50 0.02
C THR A 396 9.90 -21.75 -0.10
N LEU A 397 11.14 -21.62 -0.53
CA LEU A 397 12.11 -22.70 -0.61
C LEU A 397 12.97 -22.70 0.66
N LEU A 398 13.00 -23.82 1.36
CA LEU A 398 13.98 -24.09 2.43
C LEU A 398 15.22 -24.73 1.82
N LEU A 399 16.34 -24.04 1.86
CA LEU A 399 17.61 -24.46 1.29
C LEU A 399 18.53 -24.91 2.43
N PHE A 400 18.75 -26.22 2.55
CA PHE A 400 19.61 -26.81 3.56
C PHE A 400 21.04 -26.91 3.05
N SER A 401 21.99 -26.46 3.83
CA SER A 401 23.40 -26.45 3.46
C SER A 401 24.19 -27.60 4.08
N SER A 402 25.31 -27.91 3.46
CA SER A 402 26.28 -28.91 3.95
C SER A 402 26.79 -28.62 5.37
N LYS A 403 26.75 -27.35 5.81
CA LYS A 403 27.14 -26.94 7.17
C LYS A 403 25.98 -27.00 8.19
N GLY A 404 24.84 -27.63 7.84
CA GLY A 404 23.70 -27.78 8.74
C GLY A 404 22.91 -26.50 8.98
N LYS A 405 23.04 -25.50 8.13
CA LYS A 405 22.22 -24.29 8.12
C LYS A 405 21.04 -24.43 7.18
N VAL A 406 20.01 -23.64 7.41
CA VAL A 406 18.86 -23.46 6.52
C VAL A 406 18.71 -21.99 6.12
N TYR A 407 18.44 -21.76 4.85
CA TYR A 407 18.16 -20.46 4.28
C TYR A 407 16.77 -20.47 3.65
N TRP A 408 16.16 -19.29 3.54
CA TRP A 408 14.87 -19.08 2.90
C TRP A 408 15.05 -18.26 1.64
N LEU A 409 14.38 -18.68 0.59
CA LEU A 409 14.34 -17.93 -0.65
C LEU A 409 12.94 -18.11 -1.26
N LYS A 410 12.32 -17.03 -1.71
CA LYS A 410 11.10 -17.13 -2.50
C LYS A 410 11.43 -17.56 -3.91
N THR A 411 10.59 -18.39 -4.52
CA THR A 411 10.82 -18.85 -5.90
C THR A 411 11.02 -17.68 -6.86
N TYR A 412 10.25 -16.58 -6.71
CA TYR A 412 10.39 -15.38 -7.54
C TYR A 412 11.68 -14.58 -7.32
N GLU A 413 12.42 -14.82 -6.25
CA GLU A 413 13.72 -14.17 -5.98
C GLU A 413 14.85 -14.83 -6.78
N ILE A 414 14.63 -16.05 -7.27
CA ILE A 414 15.56 -16.73 -8.16
C ILE A 414 15.35 -16.21 -9.58
N PRO A 415 16.39 -15.68 -10.26
CA PRO A 415 16.22 -15.06 -11.56
C PRO A 415 15.75 -16.04 -12.63
N GLU A 416 14.83 -15.57 -13.46
CA GLU A 416 14.44 -16.28 -14.67
C GLU A 416 15.58 -16.26 -15.67
N ALA A 417 15.84 -17.40 -16.31
CA ALA A 417 16.86 -17.52 -17.31
C ALA A 417 16.50 -18.57 -18.37
N SER A 418 16.94 -18.37 -19.61
CA SER A 418 16.72 -19.32 -20.69
C SER A 418 17.32 -20.69 -20.39
N ARG A 419 16.89 -21.73 -21.12
CA ARG A 419 17.44 -23.10 -20.97
C ARG A 419 18.95 -23.15 -21.12
N ALA A 420 19.51 -22.40 -22.07
CA ALA A 420 20.94 -22.37 -22.37
C ALA A 420 21.76 -21.52 -21.34
N ALA A 421 21.12 -20.67 -20.54
CA ALA A 421 21.81 -19.82 -19.58
C ALA A 421 22.13 -20.60 -18.29
N ARG A 422 23.29 -20.28 -17.68
CA ARG A 422 23.72 -20.88 -16.41
C ARG A 422 22.85 -20.50 -15.20
N GLY A 423 22.21 -19.34 -15.23
CA GLY A 423 21.55 -18.75 -14.08
C GLY A 423 22.50 -17.89 -13.24
N ARG A 424 22.16 -17.67 -11.97
CA ARG A 424 22.89 -16.80 -11.03
C ARG A 424 23.54 -17.65 -9.92
N PRO A 425 24.78 -17.35 -9.51
CA PRO A 425 25.41 -18.07 -8.39
C PRO A 425 24.61 -17.87 -7.09
N LEU A 426 24.35 -18.96 -6.37
CA LEU A 426 23.62 -18.95 -5.09
C LEU A 426 24.29 -18.06 -4.03
N VAL A 427 25.62 -17.92 -4.06
CA VAL A 427 26.37 -17.02 -3.17
C VAL A 427 26.01 -15.55 -3.35
N ASN A 428 25.37 -15.18 -4.48
CA ASN A 428 24.85 -13.84 -4.72
C ASN A 428 23.42 -13.68 -4.23
N LEU A 429 22.73 -14.77 -3.90
CA LEU A 429 21.35 -14.78 -3.40
C LEU A 429 21.30 -15.11 -1.90
N LEU A 430 22.26 -15.89 -1.41
CA LEU A 430 22.33 -16.38 -0.03
C LEU A 430 23.71 -16.09 0.56
N PRO A 431 23.80 -15.75 1.86
CA PRO A 431 25.07 -15.52 2.53
C PRO A 431 25.74 -16.83 2.92
N LEU A 432 26.16 -17.61 1.93
CA LEU A 432 26.86 -18.88 2.11
C LEU A 432 28.30 -18.62 2.55
N ASP A 433 28.80 -19.44 3.48
CA ASP A 433 30.20 -19.43 3.90
C ASP A 433 31.09 -20.09 2.82
N GLU A 434 32.40 -19.85 2.90
CA GLU A 434 33.37 -20.50 2.02
C GLU A 434 33.30 -22.03 2.14
N GLY A 435 33.19 -22.70 0.99
CA GLY A 435 33.03 -24.16 0.91
C GLY A 435 31.67 -24.71 1.34
N GLU A 436 30.69 -23.83 1.63
CA GLU A 436 29.31 -24.22 1.90
C GLU A 436 28.51 -24.36 0.61
N TYR A 437 27.78 -25.45 0.46
CA TYR A 437 26.91 -25.73 -0.68
C TYR A 437 25.54 -26.23 -0.21
N ILE A 438 24.53 -26.10 -1.06
CA ILE A 438 23.17 -26.58 -0.80
C ILE A 438 23.08 -28.06 -1.07
N THR A 439 22.58 -28.81 -0.10
CA THR A 439 22.41 -30.27 -0.18
C THR A 439 20.97 -30.69 -0.44
N THR A 440 20.01 -29.86 -0.05
CA THR A 440 18.58 -30.16 -0.25
C THR A 440 17.78 -28.87 -0.40
N MET A 441 16.79 -28.88 -1.27
CA MET A 441 15.83 -27.83 -1.49
C MET A 441 14.42 -28.38 -1.27
N LEU A 442 13.67 -27.78 -0.34
CA LEU A 442 12.31 -28.21 0.00
C LEU A 442 11.32 -27.07 -0.20
N PRO A 443 10.26 -27.25 -0.99
CA PRO A 443 9.20 -26.28 -1.13
C PRO A 443 8.30 -26.32 0.11
N VAL A 444 7.97 -25.15 0.66
CA VAL A 444 7.06 -25.00 1.81
C VAL A 444 6.03 -23.92 1.49
N GLU A 445 4.79 -24.31 1.42
CA GLU A 445 3.66 -23.38 1.27
C GLU A 445 3.19 -22.89 2.63
N GLU A 446 2.96 -23.85 3.56
CA GLU A 446 2.52 -23.56 4.91
C GLU A 446 3.33 -24.33 5.95
N TYR A 447 3.55 -23.72 7.12
CA TYR A 447 4.24 -24.37 8.25
C TYR A 447 3.24 -25.12 9.12
N THR A 448 2.72 -26.22 8.59
CA THR A 448 1.64 -27.00 9.20
C THR A 448 2.10 -27.71 10.48
N GLU A 449 1.31 -27.64 11.54
CA GLU A 449 1.53 -28.38 12.79
C GLU A 449 1.48 -29.90 12.52
N GLY A 450 2.33 -30.66 13.22
CA GLY A 450 2.43 -32.11 13.05
C GLY A 450 3.34 -32.55 11.90
N HIS A 451 3.91 -31.61 11.13
CA HIS A 451 4.93 -31.88 10.13
C HIS A 451 6.33 -31.61 10.68
N PHE A 452 7.31 -32.31 10.13
CA PHE A 452 8.70 -32.26 10.60
C PHE A 452 9.67 -32.15 9.43
N ILE A 453 10.83 -31.58 9.71
CA ILE A 453 12.03 -31.74 8.85
C ILE A 453 12.87 -32.86 9.43
N PHE A 454 12.99 -33.95 8.66
CA PHE A 454 13.88 -35.05 8.97
C PHE A 454 15.21 -34.85 8.24
N MET A 455 16.32 -34.93 8.97
CA MET A 455 17.66 -34.61 8.46
C MET A 455 18.62 -35.77 8.75
N ALA A 456 19.58 -35.97 7.84
CA ALA A 456 20.64 -36.99 8.03
C ALA A 456 22.01 -36.41 7.67
N THR A 457 23.05 -36.84 8.42
CA THR A 457 24.44 -36.44 8.21
C THR A 457 25.29 -37.58 7.65
N ALA A 458 26.44 -37.27 7.09
CA ALA A 458 27.38 -38.22 6.51
C ALA A 458 27.90 -39.23 7.56
N ASN A 459 27.98 -38.86 8.81
CA ASN A 459 28.41 -39.77 9.92
C ASN A 459 27.28 -40.64 10.47
N GLY A 460 26.08 -40.61 9.82
CA GLY A 460 24.95 -41.46 10.17
C GLY A 460 24.11 -40.96 11.35
N THR A 461 24.22 -39.69 11.69
CA THR A 461 23.35 -39.01 12.66
C THR A 461 22.06 -38.53 11.96
N VAL A 462 20.92 -38.69 12.64
CA VAL A 462 19.62 -38.24 12.17
C VAL A 462 18.95 -37.36 13.20
N LYS A 463 18.08 -36.49 12.71
CA LYS A 463 17.34 -35.55 13.53
C LYS A 463 15.98 -35.27 12.95
N LYS A 464 14.98 -35.12 13.82
CA LYS A 464 13.62 -34.68 13.48
C LYS A 464 13.30 -33.38 14.21
N THR A 465 12.95 -32.32 13.48
CA THR A 465 12.61 -30.99 14.02
C THR A 465 11.25 -30.57 13.50
N PRO A 466 10.33 -30.05 14.35
CA PRO A 466 9.03 -29.55 13.90
C PRO A 466 9.18 -28.49 12.80
N LEU A 467 8.37 -28.58 11.74
CA LEU A 467 8.40 -27.66 10.61
C LEU A 467 8.18 -26.20 11.03
N GLU A 468 7.31 -25.97 12.03
CA GLU A 468 7.05 -24.64 12.60
C GLU A 468 8.30 -23.95 13.17
N ALA A 469 9.30 -24.71 13.61
CA ALA A 469 10.57 -24.18 14.11
C ALA A 469 11.33 -23.37 13.03
N PHE A 470 10.97 -23.52 11.76
CA PHE A 470 11.56 -22.86 10.61
C PHE A 470 10.68 -21.72 10.06
N SER A 471 9.54 -21.39 10.69
CA SER A 471 8.62 -20.33 10.24
C SER A 471 9.22 -18.91 10.32
N ARG A 472 10.15 -18.68 11.27
CA ARG A 472 10.79 -17.37 11.44
C ARG A 472 12.01 -17.25 10.55
N GLN A 473 11.84 -16.63 9.40
CA GLN A 473 12.89 -16.39 8.42
C GLN A 473 13.95 -15.41 8.95
N ARG A 474 15.23 -15.67 8.60
CA ARG A 474 16.35 -14.76 8.88
C ARG A 474 17.26 -14.68 7.67
N SER A 475 17.65 -13.47 7.28
CA SER A 475 18.51 -13.20 6.13
C SER A 475 19.91 -13.87 6.22
N VAL A 476 20.42 -14.08 7.44
CA VAL A 476 21.72 -14.73 7.69
C VAL A 476 21.62 -16.25 7.79
N GLY A 477 20.44 -16.84 7.58
CA GLY A 477 20.17 -18.25 7.81
C GLY A 477 20.02 -18.61 9.29
N LEU A 478 19.66 -19.85 9.56
CA LEU A 478 19.56 -20.42 10.92
C LEU A 478 20.26 -21.77 10.96
N ILE A 479 20.80 -22.13 12.13
CA ILE A 479 21.28 -23.50 12.39
C ILE A 479 20.05 -24.42 12.42
N ALA A 480 20.00 -25.37 11.50
CA ALA A 480 19.00 -26.43 11.45
C ALA A 480 19.46 -27.67 12.22
N LEU A 481 20.74 -27.97 12.19
CA LEU A 481 21.40 -29.09 12.84
C LEU A 481 22.80 -28.66 13.29
N GLU A 482 23.18 -28.89 14.54
CA GLU A 482 24.56 -28.73 15.00
C GLU A 482 25.37 -29.96 14.56
N LEU A 483 26.37 -29.77 13.74
CA LEU A 483 27.24 -30.83 13.21
C LEU A 483 28.44 -31.06 14.10
N ASP A 484 28.91 -32.30 14.15
CA ASP A 484 30.21 -32.63 14.72
C ASP A 484 31.33 -32.22 13.73
N GLU A 485 32.56 -32.07 14.26
CA GLU A 485 33.71 -31.66 13.43
C GLU A 485 33.95 -32.66 12.27
N GLY A 486 33.99 -32.14 11.04
CA GLY A 486 34.19 -32.96 9.84
C GLY A 486 32.95 -33.71 9.35
N ASP A 487 31.77 -33.54 9.98
CA ASP A 487 30.50 -34.05 9.48
C ASP A 487 29.81 -33.04 8.55
N VAL A 488 28.94 -33.53 7.67
CA VAL A 488 28.18 -32.72 6.75
C VAL A 488 26.73 -33.19 6.70
N LEU A 489 25.80 -32.27 6.57
CA LEU A 489 24.40 -32.59 6.27
C LEU A 489 24.31 -33.10 4.83
N ILE A 490 23.72 -34.27 4.63
CA ILE A 490 23.60 -34.87 3.28
C ILE A 490 22.21 -34.74 2.68
N SER A 491 21.17 -34.74 3.54
CA SER A 491 19.78 -34.69 3.05
C SER A 491 18.84 -34.20 4.13
N ALA A 492 17.73 -33.59 3.69
CA ALA A 492 16.59 -33.21 4.50
C ALA A 492 15.29 -33.55 3.75
N ALA A 493 14.23 -33.91 4.49
CA ALA A 493 12.92 -34.21 3.91
C ALA A 493 11.80 -33.71 4.85
N ILE A 494 10.66 -33.32 4.27
CA ILE A 494 9.43 -33.02 5.03
C ILE A 494 8.71 -34.34 5.29
N THR A 495 8.32 -34.57 6.55
CA THR A 495 7.62 -35.78 7.00
C THR A 495 6.43 -35.42 7.88
N ASP A 496 5.49 -36.37 8.03
CA ASP A 496 4.26 -36.23 8.82
C ASP A 496 4.36 -36.85 10.25
N GLY A 497 5.54 -37.35 10.62
CA GLY A 497 5.79 -37.98 11.92
C GLY A 497 5.58 -39.48 11.94
N GLU A 498 4.98 -40.09 10.92
CA GLU A 498 4.63 -41.52 10.85
C GLU A 498 5.35 -42.28 9.72
N ARG A 499 6.17 -41.59 8.92
CA ARG A 499 6.88 -42.16 7.76
C ARG A 499 7.96 -43.14 8.17
N GLU A 500 8.39 -43.95 7.22
CA GLU A 500 9.59 -44.74 7.29
C GLU A 500 10.78 -44.00 6.71
N VAL A 501 11.97 -44.32 7.22
CA VAL A 501 13.23 -43.71 6.76
C VAL A 501 14.18 -44.80 6.36
N MET A 502 14.83 -44.67 5.22
CA MET A 502 15.90 -45.52 4.73
C MET A 502 17.21 -44.77 4.64
N LEU A 503 18.27 -45.29 5.23
CA LEU A 503 19.62 -44.73 5.21
C LEU A 503 20.58 -45.66 4.52
N PHE A 504 21.30 -45.18 3.49
CA PHE A 504 22.23 -45.97 2.69
C PHE A 504 23.67 -45.53 2.93
N SER A 505 24.57 -46.52 3.18
CA SER A 505 26.00 -46.27 3.33
C SER A 505 26.77 -46.59 2.05
N ASP A 506 27.91 -45.90 1.85
CA ASP A 506 28.85 -46.21 0.75
C ASP A 506 29.41 -47.62 0.76
N GLY A 507 29.37 -48.29 1.95
CA GLY A 507 29.68 -49.71 2.10
C GLY A 507 28.60 -50.66 1.60
N GLY A 508 27.53 -50.18 0.94
CA GLY A 508 26.47 -51.00 0.34
C GLY A 508 25.45 -51.52 1.35
N LYS A 509 25.34 -50.95 2.55
CA LYS A 509 24.34 -51.32 3.55
C LYS A 509 23.21 -50.28 3.63
N VAL A 510 22.04 -50.76 4.08
CA VAL A 510 20.85 -49.95 4.30
C VAL A 510 20.23 -50.28 5.65
N THR A 511 19.72 -49.27 6.34
CA THR A 511 18.83 -49.45 7.50
C THR A 511 17.48 -48.78 7.21
N ARG A 512 16.39 -49.49 7.53
CA ARG A 512 15.00 -49.01 7.40
C ARG A 512 14.38 -49.04 8.78
N PHE A 513 13.81 -47.91 9.21
CA PHE A 513 13.19 -47.74 10.53
C PHE A 513 12.06 -46.73 10.47
N LYS A 514 11.18 -46.76 11.50
CA LYS A 514 10.09 -45.77 11.60
C LYS A 514 10.61 -44.43 12.07
N GLU A 515 10.09 -43.38 11.48
CA GLU A 515 10.36 -42.00 11.92
C GLU A 515 10.04 -41.78 13.41
N SER A 516 9.01 -42.45 13.94
CA SER A 516 8.63 -42.41 15.36
C SER A 516 9.73 -42.88 16.31
N ASP A 517 10.73 -43.67 15.86
CA ASP A 517 11.91 -44.04 16.65
C ASP A 517 12.85 -42.85 16.93
N VAL A 518 12.66 -41.73 16.22
CA VAL A 518 13.39 -40.48 16.41
C VAL A 518 12.48 -39.43 17.05
N ARG A 519 12.79 -39.06 18.29
CA ARG A 519 12.05 -38.01 18.99
C ARG A 519 12.22 -36.65 18.27
N ALA A 520 11.20 -35.79 18.30
CA ALA A 520 11.32 -34.42 17.88
C ALA A 520 12.31 -33.65 18.76
N MET A 521 13.16 -32.84 18.15
CA MET A 521 14.23 -32.07 18.81
C MET A 521 14.28 -30.63 18.29
N GLY A 522 14.74 -29.72 19.16
CA GLY A 522 14.96 -28.33 18.76
C GLY A 522 16.09 -28.17 17.73
N ARG A 523 16.14 -27.05 17.02
CA ARG A 523 17.08 -26.77 15.90
C ARG A 523 18.55 -26.93 16.27
N THR A 524 18.95 -26.52 17.47
CA THR A 524 20.35 -26.55 17.94
C THR A 524 20.80 -27.91 18.49
N ALA A 525 19.96 -28.95 18.46
CA ALA A 525 20.35 -30.28 18.88
C ALA A 525 21.20 -30.96 17.78
N ARG A 526 22.12 -31.83 18.20
CA ARG A 526 23.02 -32.63 17.32
C ARG A 526 22.33 -33.82 16.66
N GLY A 527 21.20 -34.25 17.20
CA GLY A 527 20.48 -35.43 16.72
C GLY A 527 20.82 -36.72 17.49
N VAL A 528 20.48 -37.84 16.88
CA VAL A 528 20.69 -39.19 17.44
C VAL A 528 21.25 -40.10 16.34
N ARG A 529 21.89 -41.20 16.73
CA ARG A 529 22.43 -42.17 15.77
C ARG A 529 21.30 -42.84 14.98
N GLY A 530 21.30 -42.64 13.68
CA GLY A 530 20.41 -43.31 12.72
C GLY A 530 20.95 -44.62 12.23
N MET A 531 22.23 -44.66 11.84
CA MET A 531 22.93 -45.85 11.38
C MET A 531 24.32 -45.94 12.02
N ARG A 532 24.78 -47.17 12.33
CA ARG A 532 26.12 -47.37 12.81
C ARG A 532 27.01 -47.72 11.63
N LEU A 533 27.93 -46.85 11.30
CA LEU A 533 28.87 -46.96 10.18
C LEU A 533 30.19 -47.52 10.68
N PRO A 534 30.83 -48.48 9.95
CA PRO A 534 32.23 -48.85 10.15
C PRO A 534 33.16 -47.66 9.94
N GLU A 535 34.40 -47.75 10.43
CA GLU A 535 35.41 -46.72 10.22
C GLU A 535 35.69 -46.50 8.71
N GLY A 536 35.75 -45.26 8.29
CA GLY A 536 35.98 -44.88 6.88
C GLY A 536 34.77 -45.02 5.95
N GLN A 537 33.58 -45.40 6.48
CA GLN A 537 32.33 -45.38 5.73
C GLN A 537 31.49 -44.17 6.06
N LYS A 538 30.72 -43.72 5.05
CA LYS A 538 29.81 -42.57 5.17
C LYS A 538 28.40 -42.94 4.72
N LEU A 539 27.42 -42.20 5.26
CA LEU A 539 26.07 -42.19 4.75
C LEU A 539 26.05 -41.38 3.44
N ILE A 540 25.39 -41.92 2.40
CA ILE A 540 25.34 -41.32 1.08
C ILE A 540 23.94 -40.89 0.63
N SER A 541 22.89 -41.56 1.12
CA SER A 541 21.50 -41.23 0.77
C SER A 541 20.57 -41.45 1.95
N MET A 542 19.56 -40.59 2.07
CA MET A 542 18.40 -40.75 2.94
C MET A 542 17.14 -40.69 2.06
N LEU A 543 16.29 -41.69 2.18
CA LEU A 543 15.05 -41.80 1.41
C LEU A 543 13.87 -41.96 2.36
N ILE A 544 12.74 -41.39 2.00
CA ILE A 544 11.42 -41.61 2.62
C ILE A 544 10.63 -42.52 1.67
N PRO A 545 10.52 -43.83 1.94
CA PRO A 545 9.93 -44.76 1.00
C PRO A 545 8.43 -44.51 0.77
N GLU A 546 8.01 -44.62 -0.48
CA GLU A 546 6.61 -44.52 -0.93
C GLU A 546 6.14 -45.89 -1.42
N GLU A 547 4.91 -46.25 -1.12
CA GLU A 547 4.31 -47.51 -1.57
C GLU A 547 4.33 -47.62 -3.11
N GLY A 548 4.67 -48.79 -3.64
CA GLY A 548 4.72 -49.03 -5.07
C GLY A 548 6.03 -48.64 -5.76
N SER A 549 6.93 -47.96 -5.09
CA SER A 549 8.24 -47.58 -5.61
C SER A 549 9.30 -48.67 -5.42
N GLN A 550 10.38 -48.55 -6.18
CA GLN A 550 11.58 -49.37 -6.04
C GLN A 550 12.79 -48.51 -5.69
N ILE A 551 13.80 -49.12 -5.06
CA ILE A 551 15.05 -48.43 -4.78
C ILE A 551 16.07 -48.79 -5.83
N LEU A 552 16.55 -47.83 -6.58
CA LEU A 552 17.66 -47.96 -7.50
C LEU A 552 18.95 -47.57 -6.79
N THR A 553 19.92 -48.48 -6.82
CA THR A 553 21.26 -48.28 -6.25
C THR A 553 22.31 -48.31 -7.34
N ALA A 554 23.30 -47.41 -7.28
CA ALA A 554 24.43 -47.37 -8.21
C ALA A 554 25.76 -47.32 -7.48
N SER A 555 26.79 -47.93 -8.08
CA SER A 555 28.13 -48.05 -7.51
C SER A 555 29.18 -47.34 -8.36
N ALA A 556 30.34 -47.05 -7.78
CA ALA A 556 31.41 -46.26 -8.37
C ALA A 556 31.95 -46.78 -9.70
N ARG A 557 31.85 -48.08 -9.99
CA ARG A 557 32.27 -48.66 -11.27
C ARG A 557 31.11 -48.87 -12.28
N GLY A 558 30.01 -48.10 -12.11
CA GLY A 558 28.90 -48.07 -13.05
C GLY A 558 27.97 -49.27 -13.01
N TYR A 559 27.95 -50.05 -11.93
CA TYR A 559 26.97 -51.11 -11.68
C TYR A 559 25.80 -50.62 -10.88
N GLY A 560 24.61 -51.16 -11.09
CA GLY A 560 23.43 -50.83 -10.32
C GLY A 560 22.29 -51.80 -10.49
N LYS A 561 21.22 -51.61 -9.75
CA LYS A 561 20.03 -52.46 -9.78
C LYS A 561 18.85 -51.75 -9.17
N ARG A 562 17.64 -52.17 -9.51
CA ARG A 562 16.42 -51.88 -8.78
C ARG A 562 16.13 -52.97 -7.76
N THR A 563 15.59 -52.61 -6.60
CA THR A 563 15.17 -53.55 -5.56
C THR A 563 13.86 -53.09 -4.95
N ALA A 564 12.87 -53.98 -4.83
CA ALA A 564 11.61 -53.66 -4.20
C ALA A 564 11.80 -53.25 -2.74
N ILE A 565 11.03 -52.26 -2.25
CA ILE A 565 11.13 -51.80 -0.88
C ILE A 565 10.83 -52.91 0.11
N SER A 566 9.95 -53.87 -0.21
CA SER A 566 9.63 -55.06 0.61
C SER A 566 10.82 -56.00 0.90
N GLU A 567 11.85 -55.92 0.07
CA GLU A 567 13.10 -56.71 0.29
C GLU A 567 13.93 -56.16 1.49
N PHE A 568 13.65 -54.93 1.93
CA PHE A 568 14.38 -54.31 3.00
C PHE A 568 13.58 -54.41 4.32
N PRO A 569 13.96 -55.28 5.26
CA PRO A 569 13.24 -55.46 6.51
C PRO A 569 13.36 -54.23 7.39
N GLU A 570 12.27 -53.92 8.14
CA GLU A 570 12.23 -52.87 9.13
C GLU A 570 13.03 -53.27 10.38
N TYR A 571 13.83 -52.36 10.91
CA TYR A 571 14.60 -52.50 12.12
C TYR A 571 14.47 -51.24 13.00
N LYS A 572 14.99 -51.28 14.21
CA LYS A 572 15.18 -50.07 15.00
C LYS A 572 16.41 -49.29 14.51
N ARG A 573 16.37 -47.96 14.65
CA ARG A 573 17.49 -47.07 14.30
C ARG A 573 18.79 -47.43 15.05
N GLY A 574 19.93 -47.01 14.52
CA GLY A 574 21.25 -47.13 15.16
C GLY A 574 21.94 -48.46 14.99
N GLY A 575 21.36 -49.41 14.22
CA GLY A 575 21.96 -50.66 13.79
C GLY A 575 22.97 -50.52 12.65
N GLN A 576 23.66 -51.62 12.27
CA GLN A 576 24.56 -51.65 11.11
C GLN A 576 23.82 -51.81 9.79
N GLY A 577 22.50 -52.06 9.80
CA GLY A 577 21.69 -52.30 8.64
C GLY A 577 21.96 -53.66 7.98
N VAL A 578 21.33 -53.89 6.84
CA VAL A 578 21.44 -55.07 6.01
C VAL A 578 22.11 -54.71 4.65
N ILE A 579 22.54 -55.70 3.89
CA ILE A 579 23.12 -55.46 2.56
C ILE A 579 22.03 -54.96 1.64
N ALA A 580 22.27 -53.82 1.02
CA ALA A 580 21.45 -53.26 -0.09
C ALA A 580 22.04 -53.68 -1.44
N MET A 581 23.36 -53.62 -1.54
CA MET A 581 24.11 -54.04 -2.71
C MET A 581 25.44 -54.63 -2.23
N VAL A 582 25.84 -55.76 -2.77
CA VAL A 582 27.14 -56.35 -2.44
C VAL A 582 28.23 -55.52 -3.12
N SER A 583 29.07 -54.84 -2.29
CA SER A 583 30.20 -54.03 -2.76
C SER A 583 31.48 -54.87 -2.71
N ASN A 584 32.25 -54.90 -3.81
CA ASN A 584 33.54 -55.58 -3.92
C ASN A 584 34.43 -54.83 -4.96
N GLU A 585 35.61 -55.38 -5.26
CA GLU A 585 36.55 -54.75 -6.22
C GLU A 585 35.98 -54.55 -7.62
N ARG A 586 35.00 -55.39 -8.02
CA ARG A 586 34.42 -55.35 -9.38
C ARG A 586 33.49 -54.11 -9.56
N ASN A 587 32.65 -53.87 -8.58
CA ASN A 587 31.64 -52.80 -8.68
C ASN A 587 31.94 -51.54 -7.86
N GLY A 588 32.90 -51.60 -6.91
CA GLY A 588 33.28 -50.47 -6.08
C GLY A 588 32.31 -50.19 -4.96
N ARG A 589 32.46 -49.02 -4.32
CA ARG A 589 31.56 -48.53 -3.25
C ARG A 589 30.22 -48.04 -3.86
N LEU A 590 29.18 -48.06 -3.05
CA LEU A 590 27.90 -47.46 -3.42
C LEU A 590 28.05 -45.93 -3.49
N VAL A 591 27.50 -45.33 -4.54
CA VAL A 591 27.57 -43.88 -4.80
C VAL A 591 26.27 -43.19 -4.46
N GLY A 592 25.14 -43.84 -4.75
CA GLY A 592 23.84 -43.29 -4.53
C GLY A 592 22.73 -44.33 -4.46
N ALA A 593 21.65 -43.95 -3.82
CA ALA A 593 20.38 -44.68 -3.83
C ALA A 593 19.27 -43.67 -4.06
N VAL A 594 18.38 -43.95 -5.00
CA VAL A 594 17.21 -43.10 -5.32
C VAL A 594 15.97 -43.99 -5.40
N GLN A 595 14.85 -43.41 -5.04
CA GLN A 595 13.54 -44.02 -5.19
C GLN A 595 13.04 -43.78 -6.61
N VAL A 596 12.57 -44.81 -7.27
CA VAL A 596 12.15 -44.76 -8.66
C VAL A 596 10.85 -45.52 -8.90
N GLN A 597 10.12 -45.15 -9.94
CA GLN A 597 8.93 -45.82 -10.45
C GLN A 597 9.15 -46.22 -11.91
N ASP A 598 8.35 -47.18 -12.39
CA ASP A 598 8.38 -47.61 -13.78
C ASP A 598 8.00 -46.44 -14.71
N GLY A 599 8.69 -46.27 -15.83
CA GLY A 599 8.50 -45.17 -16.76
C GLY A 599 9.35 -43.93 -16.50
N GLU A 600 10.01 -43.84 -15.35
CA GLU A 600 10.94 -42.74 -15.04
C GLU A 600 12.32 -42.91 -15.63
N GLU A 601 13.12 -41.88 -15.51
CA GLU A 601 14.51 -41.86 -16.00
C GLU A 601 15.46 -41.44 -14.89
N ILE A 602 16.69 -41.91 -14.98
CA ILE A 602 17.79 -41.54 -14.08
C ILE A 602 18.93 -40.91 -14.85
N MET A 603 19.68 -40.06 -14.18
CA MET A 603 20.91 -39.47 -14.63
C MET A 603 22.08 -40.07 -13.88
N LEU A 604 23.05 -40.63 -14.62
CA LEU A 604 24.32 -41.15 -14.10
C LEU A 604 25.42 -40.14 -14.42
N ILE A 605 26.25 -39.83 -13.45
CA ILE A 605 27.24 -38.76 -13.52
C ILE A 605 28.60 -39.29 -13.13
N SER A 606 29.61 -39.14 -13.99
CA SER A 606 31.00 -39.51 -13.70
C SER A 606 31.83 -38.32 -13.21
N ASP A 607 32.99 -38.61 -12.59
CA ASP A 607 33.99 -37.61 -12.15
C ASP A 607 34.69 -36.91 -13.32
N GLN A 608 34.59 -37.43 -14.56
CA GLN A 608 35.10 -36.79 -15.76
C GLN A 608 34.02 -36.01 -16.54
N GLY A 609 32.83 -35.82 -15.94
CA GLY A 609 31.73 -35.04 -16.54
C GLY A 609 30.88 -35.80 -17.53
N THR A 610 31.02 -37.12 -17.67
CA THR A 610 30.15 -37.95 -18.51
C THR A 610 28.77 -38.04 -17.89
N LEU A 611 27.74 -37.61 -18.63
CA LEU A 611 26.34 -37.68 -18.24
C LEU A 611 25.60 -38.70 -19.10
N VAL A 612 24.99 -39.70 -18.47
CA VAL A 612 24.20 -40.72 -19.17
C VAL A 612 22.79 -40.74 -18.59
N ARG A 613 21.80 -40.55 -19.44
CA ARG A 613 20.37 -40.66 -19.11
C ARG A 613 19.89 -42.05 -19.50
N THR A 614 19.32 -42.78 -18.53
CA THR A 614 18.87 -44.16 -18.71
C THR A 614 17.44 -44.29 -18.18
N ARG A 615 16.59 -45.06 -18.88
CA ARG A 615 15.25 -45.40 -18.42
C ARG A 615 15.32 -46.36 -17.26
N VAL A 616 14.48 -46.13 -16.25
CA VAL A 616 14.38 -47.03 -15.08
C VAL A 616 14.00 -48.44 -15.51
N ASP A 617 13.14 -48.60 -16.51
CA ASP A 617 12.68 -49.90 -17.02
C ASP A 617 13.81 -50.76 -17.61
N GLU A 618 14.90 -50.16 -18.09
CA GLU A 618 16.06 -50.83 -18.61
C GLU A 618 16.96 -51.44 -17.52
N VAL A 619 16.78 -51.00 -16.26
CA VAL A 619 17.55 -51.48 -15.12
C VAL A 619 16.89 -52.71 -14.54
N SER A 620 17.62 -53.80 -14.41
CA SER A 620 17.10 -55.07 -13.87
C SER A 620 16.65 -54.95 -12.41
N SER A 621 15.45 -55.44 -12.10
CA SER A 621 14.97 -55.62 -10.73
C SER A 621 15.58 -56.88 -10.12
N LEU A 622 16.35 -56.75 -9.05
CA LEU A 622 17.13 -57.81 -8.42
C LEU A 622 16.99 -57.74 -6.88
N GLY A 623 17.10 -58.87 -6.24
CA GLY A 623 17.12 -58.94 -4.77
C GLY A 623 18.31 -58.18 -4.18
N ARG A 624 18.15 -57.74 -2.90
CA ARG A 624 19.12 -56.88 -2.19
C ARG A 624 20.54 -57.49 -2.12
N ASN A 625 20.72 -58.78 -2.13
CA ASN A 625 21.98 -59.50 -1.88
C ASN A 625 22.74 -59.81 -3.21
N THR A 626 22.72 -58.88 -4.18
CA THR A 626 23.35 -59.02 -5.52
C THR A 626 24.30 -57.86 -5.80
N GLN A 627 25.15 -58.01 -6.82
CA GLN A 627 26.14 -57.01 -7.25
C GLN A 627 25.60 -56.01 -8.25
N GLY A 628 24.37 -56.22 -8.73
CA GLY A 628 23.78 -55.41 -9.82
C GLY A 628 24.27 -55.76 -11.20
N VAL A 629 23.76 -55.03 -12.21
CA VAL A 629 24.12 -55.11 -13.63
C VAL A 629 24.87 -53.83 -14.02
N THR A 630 25.55 -53.86 -15.16
CA THR A 630 26.21 -52.64 -15.69
C THR A 630 25.17 -51.65 -16.15
N LEU A 631 25.17 -50.47 -15.56
CA LEU A 631 24.33 -49.30 -15.95
C LEU A 631 25.06 -48.44 -16.99
N ILE A 632 26.36 -48.22 -16.77
CA ILE A 632 27.21 -47.39 -17.63
C ILE A 632 28.59 -48.05 -17.75
N LYS A 633 29.17 -48.01 -18.91
CA LYS A 633 30.55 -48.43 -19.16
C LYS A 633 31.47 -47.22 -18.97
N LEU A 634 32.26 -47.24 -17.93
CA LEU A 634 33.22 -46.17 -17.61
C LEU A 634 34.61 -46.54 -18.15
N ALA A 635 35.45 -45.53 -18.41
CA ALA A 635 36.86 -45.73 -18.71
C ALA A 635 37.61 -46.27 -17.48
N SER A 636 38.84 -46.74 -17.65
CA SER A 636 39.60 -47.38 -16.56
C SER A 636 39.93 -46.45 -15.38
N ASP A 637 39.99 -45.17 -15.63
CA ASP A 637 40.30 -44.10 -14.71
C ASP A 637 39.09 -43.21 -14.38
N GLU A 638 37.91 -43.59 -14.84
CA GLU A 638 36.66 -42.88 -14.60
C GLU A 638 35.82 -43.59 -13.54
N THR A 639 35.20 -42.82 -12.66
CA THR A 639 34.31 -43.32 -11.59
C THR A 639 32.97 -42.63 -11.62
N LEU A 640 31.89 -43.37 -11.32
CA LEU A 640 30.57 -42.77 -11.09
C LEU A 640 30.59 -42.03 -9.76
N VAL A 641 30.11 -40.78 -9.76
CA VAL A 641 30.07 -39.92 -8.58
C VAL A 641 28.65 -39.44 -8.22
N GLY A 642 27.72 -39.55 -9.17
CA GLY A 642 26.34 -39.10 -8.95
C GLY A 642 25.31 -40.04 -9.58
N LEU A 643 24.16 -40.12 -8.90
CA LEU A 643 22.95 -40.81 -9.34
C LEU A 643 21.76 -39.93 -8.94
N GLU A 644 21.04 -39.43 -9.94
CA GLU A 644 19.87 -38.56 -9.72
C GLU A 644 18.65 -39.09 -10.47
N ARG A 645 17.46 -38.94 -9.91
CA ARG A 645 16.19 -39.20 -10.58
C ARG A 645 15.81 -37.98 -11.40
N VAL A 646 15.49 -38.20 -12.69
CA VAL A 646 14.97 -37.16 -13.55
C VAL A 646 13.47 -37.04 -13.31
N GLN A 647 13.05 -35.96 -12.62
CA GLN A 647 11.65 -35.61 -12.47
C GLN A 647 11.22 -34.78 -13.69
N GLU A 648 10.45 -35.38 -14.61
CA GLU A 648 9.72 -34.60 -15.60
C GLU A 648 8.33 -34.29 -15.02
N PRO A 649 7.81 -33.06 -15.17
CA PRO A 649 6.44 -32.75 -14.77
C PRO A 649 5.50 -33.68 -15.55
N SER A 650 4.57 -34.34 -14.86
CA SER A 650 3.50 -35.14 -15.46
C SER A 650 2.70 -34.27 -16.43
N GLU A 651 2.35 -34.82 -17.58
CA GLU A 651 1.52 -34.19 -18.61
C GLU A 651 0.22 -33.66 -17.96
N VAL A 652 0.05 -32.33 -17.94
CA VAL A 652 -1.27 -31.75 -17.74
C VAL A 652 -2.00 -31.99 -19.06
N GLU A 653 -3.06 -32.81 -19.06
CA GLU A 653 -4.02 -32.91 -20.17
C GLU A 653 -4.63 -31.52 -20.38
N GLY A 654 -4.03 -30.73 -21.27
CA GLY A 654 -4.52 -29.44 -21.70
C GLY A 654 -5.37 -29.61 -22.96
N ASP A 655 -6.59 -29.17 -22.90
CA ASP A 655 -7.50 -29.00 -24.03
C ASP A 655 -6.79 -28.38 -25.24
N GLU A 656 -6.96 -29.02 -26.39
CA GLU A 656 -6.48 -28.53 -27.68
C GLU A 656 -7.16 -27.19 -28.00
N LEU A 657 -6.41 -26.11 -27.95
CA LEU A 657 -6.76 -24.86 -28.66
C LEU A 657 -5.67 -24.59 -29.71
N GLU A 658 -6.08 -24.74 -30.95
CA GLU A 658 -5.31 -24.41 -32.14
C GLU A 658 -4.83 -22.96 -32.09
N GLY A 659 -3.53 -22.78 -32.26
CA GLY A 659 -2.90 -21.48 -32.38
C GLY A 659 -3.00 -20.91 -33.78
N GLU A 660 -3.41 -19.66 -33.89
CA GLU A 660 -3.11 -18.83 -35.06
C GLU A 660 -2.26 -17.62 -34.62
N GLY A 661 -1.15 -17.47 -35.30
CA GLY A 661 -0.63 -16.26 -35.90
C GLY A 661 0.08 -15.27 -34.97
N GLU A 662 1.40 -15.27 -35.05
CA GLU A 662 2.23 -14.09 -34.74
C GLU A 662 1.73 -12.87 -35.54
N GLY A 663 1.17 -11.90 -34.84
CA GLY A 663 0.89 -10.58 -35.36
C GLY A 663 1.42 -9.56 -34.36
N GLY A 664 2.62 -9.03 -34.63
CA GLY A 664 3.12 -7.87 -33.94
C GLY A 664 2.20 -6.67 -34.23
N ALA A 665 1.38 -6.29 -33.26
CA ALA A 665 0.63 -5.05 -33.35
C ALA A 665 1.60 -3.88 -33.16
N GLU A 666 1.88 -3.17 -34.25
CA GLU A 666 2.42 -1.81 -34.16
C GLU A 666 1.39 -0.92 -33.46
N PHE A 667 1.78 -0.31 -32.37
CA PHE A 667 1.00 0.70 -31.67
C PHE A 667 0.91 1.95 -32.60
N ASP A 668 -0.28 2.22 -33.11
CA ASP A 668 -0.54 3.40 -33.91
C ASP A 668 -0.72 4.63 -32.99
N VAL A 669 0.30 5.48 -32.94
CA VAL A 669 0.38 6.67 -32.07
C VAL A 669 -0.36 7.87 -32.69
N GLU A 670 -0.94 7.75 -33.89
CA GLU A 670 -1.54 8.91 -34.60
C GLU A 670 -2.95 9.32 -34.13
N ALA A 671 -3.60 8.59 -33.24
CA ALA A 671 -4.98 8.92 -32.83
C ALA A 671 -5.11 9.88 -31.62
N ILE A 672 -4.03 10.47 -31.10
CA ILE A 672 -4.06 11.34 -29.90
C ILE A 672 -3.93 12.85 -30.24
N HIS A 673 -3.99 13.24 -31.53
CA HIS A 673 -3.80 14.62 -31.93
C HIS A 673 -5.09 15.21 -32.55
N ASP A 674 -6.14 15.39 -31.75
CA ASP A 674 -7.20 16.38 -32.08
C ASP A 674 -7.88 16.85 -30.78
N GLY A 675 -7.48 18.02 -30.31
CA GLY A 675 -8.12 18.69 -29.18
C GLY A 675 -7.23 19.62 -28.37
N ALA A 676 -6.26 20.29 -29.01
CA ALA A 676 -5.57 21.41 -28.37
C ALA A 676 -6.19 22.73 -28.84
N ASP A 677 -7.03 23.31 -28.02
CA ASP A 677 -7.42 24.72 -28.14
C ASP A 677 -6.21 25.62 -27.89
N ASP A 678 -6.06 26.57 -28.83
CA ASP A 678 -5.09 27.67 -28.83
C ASP A 678 -5.16 28.48 -27.51
N GLU A 679 -4.26 28.27 -26.57
CA GLU A 679 -3.88 29.31 -25.62
C GLU A 679 -2.50 29.86 -26.01
N GLN A 680 -2.47 31.05 -26.54
CA GLN A 680 -1.29 31.86 -26.77
C GLN A 680 -0.56 32.13 -25.44
N PRO A 681 0.77 32.12 -25.42
CA PRO A 681 1.53 32.51 -24.24
C PRO A 681 1.49 34.01 -24.05
N LEU A 682 1.04 34.48 -22.89
CA LEU A 682 1.21 35.85 -22.43
C LEU A 682 2.71 36.12 -22.25
N GLU A 683 3.21 37.00 -23.08
CA GLU A 683 4.55 37.61 -22.96
C GLU A 683 4.67 38.29 -21.60
N ALA A 684 5.65 37.88 -20.81
CA ALA A 684 6.08 38.61 -19.62
C ALA A 684 6.86 39.85 -20.07
N GLY A 685 6.27 41.01 -19.88
CA GLY A 685 6.92 42.30 -20.04
C GLY A 685 8.07 42.46 -19.07
N ALA A 686 9.24 42.79 -19.59
CA ALA A 686 10.39 43.21 -18.84
C ALA A 686 10.12 44.57 -18.21
N ASP A 687 10.15 44.68 -16.90
CA ASP A 687 10.23 45.95 -16.18
C ASP A 687 11.70 46.41 -16.14
N GLU A 688 11.92 47.58 -16.77
CA GLU A 688 13.13 48.36 -16.66
C GLU A 688 13.32 48.90 -15.24
N GLU A 689 14.48 48.74 -14.69
CA GLU A 689 14.94 49.49 -13.49
C GLU A 689 15.12 50.97 -13.81
N PRO A 690 14.69 51.90 -12.97
CA PRO A 690 15.16 53.27 -13.02
C PRO A 690 16.39 53.45 -12.12
N GLN A 691 17.45 53.91 -12.74
CA GLN A 691 18.59 54.58 -12.08
C GLN A 691 18.12 55.92 -11.52
N GLU A 692 18.19 56.13 -10.21
CA GLU A 692 18.80 57.19 -9.41
C GLU A 692 18.41 57.04 -7.94
#